data_67c0edb4e1e7cac4d75c561a5bb199ec
#
_entry.id   67c0edb4e1e7cac4d75c561a5bb199ec
#
_cell.length_a   1.000
_cell.length_b   1.000
_cell.length_c   1.000
_cell.angle_alpha   90.00
_cell.angle_beta   90.00
_cell.angle_gamma   90.00
#
_symmetry.space_group_name_H-M   'P 1'
#
loop_
_entity.id
_entity.type
_entity.pdbx_description
1 polymer ?
#
loop_
_entity_poly.entity_id
_entity_poly.type
_entity_poly.pdbx_seq_one_letter_code
_entity_poly.pdbx_strand_id
1 'polypeptide(L)'
;KSKLALIQTDIVKDKIKQAFPELEVEIVKIDTKGDQILDKSLTSFGGKGVFTAELEAELLSGQIDIAVHSAKDMPMDFPEGLGIGAILDRADVRDTFVTTTGKTLEELEPGSIVGTSSLRRELLIKEINPYVNIKLLRGNVQTRLSKLRDGQYDGIILAAAGIERLGYEKEEGLYYQYLDPDVFLPAAGQGILSVESRTEDAEMEEILAAIHSEKAECLLMAERAFLKTIGGSCNAPAAALCREENGEFSMRAMYVKDGIHSKKTYMTVSAKDTVEGKNKVEIATELGISVAHKVNKGMVYLVGAGPGDEDLMTRKGLKLLREADVVVYDNLASSSLLNEVRDDAELIYAGKRSSNHHLKQYETNELLVKLALEGKNVVRLKGGDPYIFGRGGEEGQELREAGVDFEVVPGISSSYSVPAYCGIPVTHRDFASSFHVITGHEGNHKNGVSVLNYETLAKEEGTLIFLMGLKNLPNIVTSLIENGKDPATPVGVLQEGTTARQRVATGTLADIVEVVEREGIRTPAITVVGDVVSLRQVLDWYGHKPLSGKSVLVTGTTSMVDRLSPILKEEGAEAISFSLIRTERMRLPELDLALKEIDKYNWIVFTSANGVECFFEEMQEIRKDIRDLAHIRFAVIGDGTRKALEDHGIFCDFIPTAYSSKDMAEAMVPHIGKDESVLLLRAEE
;
A
#
# COMPACT_ATOMS: atom_id res chain seq x y z
N LYS A 1 1.50 27.44 -28.98
CA LYS A 1 1.18 27.72 -30.41
C LYS A 1 0.03 26.89 -31.00
N SER A 2 -0.72 26.08 -30.24
CA SER A 2 -1.83 25.36 -30.86
C SER A 2 -2.97 26.32 -31.28
N LYS A 3 -3.65 26.01 -32.38
CA LYS A 3 -4.82 26.80 -32.83
C LYS A 3 -5.89 26.92 -31.75
N LEU A 4 -6.10 25.82 -30.97
CA LEU A 4 -7.06 25.80 -29.87
C LEU A 4 -6.65 26.79 -28.77
N ALA A 5 -5.38 26.84 -28.36
CA ALA A 5 -4.92 27.76 -27.33
C ALA A 5 -5.12 29.24 -27.76
N LEU A 6 -4.88 29.58 -29.05
CA LEU A 6 -5.14 30.93 -29.57
C LEU A 6 -6.64 31.29 -29.48
N ILE A 7 -7.52 30.38 -29.91
CA ILE A 7 -8.98 30.61 -29.81
C ILE A 7 -9.41 30.78 -28.34
N GLN A 8 -8.85 30.00 -27.42
CA GLN A 8 -9.14 30.16 -26.00
C GLN A 8 -8.70 31.53 -25.47
N THR A 9 -7.52 31.99 -25.89
CA THR A 9 -7.03 33.33 -25.55
C THR A 9 -7.90 34.43 -26.17
N ASP A 10 -8.34 34.27 -27.42
CA ASP A 10 -9.26 35.21 -28.09
C ASP A 10 -10.60 35.31 -27.34
N ILE A 11 -11.17 34.17 -26.83
CA ILE A 11 -12.39 34.17 -26.01
C ILE A 11 -12.21 35.04 -24.76
N VAL A 12 -11.07 34.90 -24.05
CA VAL A 12 -10.80 35.74 -22.88
C VAL A 12 -10.62 37.20 -23.25
N LYS A 13 -9.85 37.47 -24.29
CA LYS A 13 -9.67 38.81 -24.85
C LYS A 13 -11.00 39.50 -25.18
N ASP A 14 -11.91 38.79 -25.86
CA ASP A 14 -13.22 39.34 -26.25
C ASP A 14 -14.08 39.65 -25.04
N LYS A 15 -14.07 38.78 -23.98
CA LYS A 15 -14.77 39.04 -22.73
C LYS A 15 -14.20 40.25 -21.98
N ILE A 16 -12.88 40.42 -21.92
CA ILE A 16 -12.25 41.61 -21.31
C ILE A 16 -12.64 42.86 -22.11
N LYS A 17 -12.59 42.84 -23.44
CA LYS A 17 -12.99 43.95 -24.26
C LYS A 17 -14.46 44.29 -24.22
N GLN A 18 -15.33 43.31 -23.93
CA GLN A 18 -16.74 43.54 -23.68
C GLN A 18 -16.97 44.30 -22.38
N ALA A 19 -16.21 43.97 -21.32
CA ALA A 19 -16.32 44.66 -20.02
C ALA A 19 -15.58 46.00 -20.01
N PHE A 20 -14.44 46.10 -20.71
CA PHE A 20 -13.57 47.29 -20.78
C PHE A 20 -13.19 47.57 -22.22
N PRO A 21 -14.05 48.26 -23.00
CA PRO A 21 -13.84 48.52 -24.42
C PRO A 21 -12.60 49.37 -24.75
N GLU A 22 -12.13 50.16 -23.80
CA GLU A 22 -10.97 51.04 -23.91
C GLU A 22 -9.62 50.32 -23.73
N LEU A 23 -9.61 49.14 -23.11
CA LEU A 23 -8.36 48.40 -22.90
C LEU A 23 -7.81 47.82 -24.20
N GLU A 24 -6.52 48.04 -24.45
CA GLU A 24 -5.80 47.34 -25.49
C GLU A 24 -5.30 45.99 -24.96
N VAL A 25 -5.70 44.89 -25.60
CA VAL A 25 -5.30 43.52 -25.21
C VAL A 25 -4.47 42.93 -26.35
N GLU A 26 -3.18 42.70 -26.06
CA GLU A 26 -2.23 42.04 -26.96
C GLU A 26 -2.10 40.56 -26.66
N ILE A 27 -1.98 39.73 -27.71
CA ILE A 27 -1.75 38.29 -27.56
C ILE A 27 -0.29 37.95 -27.80
N VAL A 28 0.43 37.59 -26.75
CA VAL A 28 1.80 37.13 -26.79
C VAL A 28 1.84 35.60 -26.99
N LYS A 29 2.59 35.16 -28.01
CA LYS A 29 2.71 33.74 -28.36
C LYS A 29 3.99 33.15 -27.77
N ILE A 30 3.84 32.23 -26.82
CA ILE A 30 4.94 31.54 -26.15
C ILE A 30 4.96 30.07 -26.57
N ASP A 31 6.15 29.50 -26.76
CA ASP A 31 6.36 28.08 -27.05
C ASP A 31 6.72 27.34 -25.76
N THR A 32 5.94 26.35 -25.39
CA THR A 32 6.22 25.51 -24.22
C THR A 32 7.00 24.25 -24.59
N LYS A 33 7.82 23.74 -23.67
CA LYS A 33 8.55 22.45 -23.85
C LYS A 33 7.60 21.29 -24.09
N GLY A 34 6.40 21.36 -23.51
CA GLY A 34 5.38 20.34 -23.70
C GLY A 34 4.91 20.20 -25.14
N ASP A 35 4.95 21.31 -25.94
CA ASP A 35 4.60 21.28 -27.36
C ASP A 35 5.69 20.62 -28.22
N GLN A 36 6.92 20.50 -27.72
CA GLN A 36 8.08 20.02 -28.51
C GLN A 36 8.33 18.51 -28.31
N ILE A 37 7.83 17.90 -27.22
CA ILE A 37 8.11 16.49 -26.88
C ILE A 37 6.94 15.60 -27.30
N LEU A 38 7.07 14.93 -28.45
CA LEU A 38 6.01 14.11 -29.04
C LEU A 38 6.12 12.60 -28.76
N ASP A 39 7.29 12.08 -28.33
CA ASP A 39 7.61 10.65 -28.37
C ASP A 39 7.68 9.93 -27.02
N LYS A 40 7.51 10.63 -25.87
CA LYS A 40 7.61 10.01 -24.53
C LYS A 40 6.34 10.19 -23.71
N SER A 41 6.02 9.23 -22.81
CA SER A 41 4.91 9.33 -21.86
C SER A 41 5.07 10.54 -20.93
N LEU A 42 3.97 11.27 -20.62
CA LEU A 42 3.98 12.39 -19.65
C LEU A 42 4.38 11.94 -18.24
N THR A 43 4.12 10.67 -17.91
CA THR A 43 4.50 10.06 -16.63
C THR A 43 6.02 9.95 -16.43
N SER A 44 6.81 9.93 -17.50
CA SER A 44 8.27 9.83 -17.43
C SER A 44 8.99 11.14 -17.03
N PHE A 45 8.26 12.27 -16.93
CA PHE A 45 8.82 13.60 -16.62
C PHE A 45 8.41 14.18 -15.27
N GLY A 46 7.90 13.35 -14.34
CA GLY A 46 7.55 13.81 -13.00
C GLY A 46 6.30 14.68 -12.89
N GLY A 47 5.55 14.87 -13.97
CA GLY A 47 4.18 15.41 -13.97
C GLY A 47 3.98 16.88 -13.58
N LYS A 48 4.99 17.64 -13.19
CA LYS A 48 4.84 19.05 -12.77
C LYS A 48 5.25 20.02 -13.88
N GLY A 49 4.35 20.95 -14.26
CA GLY A 49 4.69 22.16 -15.01
C GLY A 49 5.14 22.01 -16.45
N VAL A 50 4.93 20.89 -17.15
CA VAL A 50 5.43 20.67 -18.52
C VAL A 50 4.82 21.62 -19.55
N PHE A 51 3.65 22.19 -19.27
CA PHE A 51 2.93 23.12 -20.15
C PHE A 51 2.79 24.53 -19.58
N THR A 52 3.15 24.76 -18.32
CA THR A 52 2.88 26.04 -17.63
C THR A 52 4.14 26.78 -17.21
N ALA A 53 5.26 26.08 -17.00
CA ALA A 53 6.48 26.66 -16.43
C ALA A 53 7.02 27.89 -17.20
N GLU A 54 6.95 27.88 -18.55
CA GLU A 54 7.37 29.03 -19.37
C GLU A 54 6.39 30.20 -19.24
N LEU A 55 5.08 29.93 -19.14
CA LEU A 55 4.05 30.95 -18.93
C LEU A 55 4.16 31.57 -17.54
N GLU A 56 4.35 30.73 -16.50
CA GLU A 56 4.56 31.17 -15.13
C GLU A 56 5.81 32.06 -14.98
N ALA A 57 6.90 31.74 -15.68
CA ALA A 57 8.12 32.56 -15.70
C ALA A 57 7.86 33.95 -16.33
N GLU A 58 7.10 34.01 -17.42
CA GLU A 58 6.76 35.28 -18.10
C GLU A 58 5.76 36.11 -17.25
N LEU A 59 4.84 35.48 -16.52
CA LEU A 59 3.96 36.16 -15.55
C LEU A 59 4.78 36.79 -14.43
N LEU A 60 5.70 36.04 -13.82
CA LEU A 60 6.55 36.51 -12.71
C LEU A 60 7.51 37.62 -13.18
N SER A 61 7.98 37.57 -14.41
CA SER A 61 8.86 38.62 -14.99
C SER A 61 8.12 39.86 -15.42
N GLY A 62 6.76 39.84 -15.43
CA GLY A 62 5.93 40.94 -15.93
C GLY A 62 5.96 41.14 -17.46
N GLN A 63 6.38 40.13 -18.22
CA GLN A 63 6.34 40.17 -19.69
C GLN A 63 4.94 39.89 -20.23
N ILE A 64 4.12 39.19 -19.45
CA ILE A 64 2.68 39.04 -19.67
C ILE A 64 1.92 39.31 -18.35
N ASP A 65 0.68 39.74 -18.47
CA ASP A 65 -0.17 40.03 -17.30
C ASP A 65 -1.08 38.87 -16.96
N ILE A 66 -1.50 38.10 -17.96
CA ILE A 66 -2.37 36.92 -17.76
C ILE A 66 -1.94 35.77 -18.67
N ALA A 67 -2.18 34.53 -18.21
CA ALA A 67 -2.07 33.33 -19.02
C ALA A 67 -3.41 32.55 -19.03
N VAL A 68 -3.82 32.11 -20.24
CA VAL A 68 -5.10 31.40 -20.42
C VAL A 68 -4.88 29.90 -20.53
N HIS A 69 -5.59 29.15 -19.70
CA HIS A 69 -5.48 27.70 -19.62
C HIS A 69 -6.82 26.97 -19.76
N SER A 70 -6.78 25.76 -20.28
CA SER A 70 -7.82 24.79 -19.96
C SER A 70 -7.67 24.35 -18.49
N ALA A 71 -8.69 24.54 -17.65
CA ALA A 71 -8.59 24.29 -16.21
C ALA A 71 -8.12 22.86 -15.84
N LYS A 72 -8.46 21.86 -16.64
CA LYS A 72 -8.02 20.47 -16.48
C LYS A 72 -6.52 20.24 -16.66
N ASP A 73 -5.82 21.17 -17.33
CA ASP A 73 -4.40 21.06 -17.64
C ASP A 73 -3.54 21.95 -16.70
N MET A 74 -4.18 22.71 -15.78
CA MET A 74 -3.50 23.54 -14.79
C MET A 74 -2.83 22.73 -13.68
N PRO A 75 -1.71 23.20 -13.12
CA PRO A 75 -1.07 22.57 -11.96
C PRO A 75 -1.99 22.62 -10.73
N MET A 76 -1.82 21.68 -9.79
CA MET A 76 -2.55 21.68 -8.53
C MET A 76 -2.09 22.80 -7.60
N ASP A 77 -0.80 23.07 -7.57
CA ASP A 77 -0.17 24.13 -6.78
C ASP A 77 0.55 25.10 -7.72
N PHE A 78 0.44 26.38 -7.41
CA PHE A 78 1.06 27.46 -8.16
C PHE A 78 2.38 27.90 -7.51
N PRO A 79 3.32 28.48 -8.26
CA PRO A 79 4.44 29.22 -7.69
C PRO A 79 3.98 30.38 -6.81
N GLU A 80 4.80 30.76 -5.83
CA GLU A 80 4.54 31.92 -4.97
C GLU A 80 4.35 33.19 -5.83
N GLY A 81 3.30 33.94 -5.54
CA GLY A 81 2.96 35.16 -6.29
C GLY A 81 2.05 34.93 -7.50
N LEU A 82 1.71 33.69 -7.84
CA LEU A 82 0.76 33.38 -8.93
C LEU A 82 -0.47 32.64 -8.41
N GLY A 83 -1.59 32.79 -9.13
CA GLY A 83 -2.84 32.14 -8.80
C GLY A 83 -3.90 32.22 -9.90
N ILE A 84 -5.06 31.65 -9.63
CA ILE A 84 -6.21 31.77 -10.54
C ILE A 84 -6.86 33.14 -10.31
N GLY A 85 -6.76 34.02 -11.30
CA GLY A 85 -7.40 35.35 -11.28
C GLY A 85 -8.84 35.35 -11.78
N ALA A 86 -9.17 34.51 -12.78
CA ALA A 86 -10.56 34.35 -13.23
C ALA A 86 -10.85 32.93 -13.72
N ILE A 87 -12.12 32.56 -13.61
CA ILE A 87 -12.66 31.29 -14.11
C ILE A 87 -13.90 31.64 -14.96
N LEU A 88 -13.93 31.14 -16.21
CA LEU A 88 -15.01 31.42 -17.13
C LEU A 88 -16.07 30.31 -17.06
N ASP A 89 -17.29 30.66 -17.55
CA ASP A 89 -18.40 29.72 -17.64
C ASP A 89 -18.01 28.41 -18.33
N ARG A 90 -18.52 27.31 -17.81
CA ARG A 90 -18.24 25.97 -18.27
C ARG A 90 -18.90 25.70 -19.62
N ALA A 91 -18.11 25.32 -20.62
CA ALA A 91 -18.56 24.78 -21.90
C ALA A 91 -18.91 23.27 -21.76
N ASP A 92 -19.21 22.60 -22.89
CA ASP A 92 -19.56 21.17 -22.87
C ASP A 92 -18.49 20.31 -22.17
N VAL A 93 -18.92 19.59 -21.15
CA VAL A 93 -18.06 18.76 -20.31
C VAL A 93 -17.74 17.40 -20.92
N ARG A 94 -18.52 16.99 -21.95
CA ARG A 94 -18.47 15.63 -22.50
C ARG A 94 -17.15 15.33 -23.17
N ASP A 95 -16.80 14.06 -23.17
CA ASP A 95 -15.86 13.49 -24.14
C ASP A 95 -16.64 13.09 -25.40
N THR A 96 -15.95 13.11 -26.53
CA THR A 96 -16.52 12.78 -27.83
C THR A 96 -15.68 11.68 -28.48
N PHE A 97 -16.29 10.59 -28.83
CA PHE A 97 -15.69 9.58 -29.68
C PHE A 97 -15.81 10.03 -31.13
N VAL A 98 -14.70 10.04 -31.85
CA VAL A 98 -14.63 10.50 -33.25
C VAL A 98 -14.13 9.36 -34.13
N THR A 99 -14.85 9.11 -35.23
CA THR A 99 -14.55 8.03 -36.20
C THR A 99 -14.78 8.50 -37.63
N THR A 100 -14.19 7.82 -38.60
CA THR A 100 -14.44 8.02 -40.04
C THR A 100 -15.51 7.08 -40.60
N THR A 101 -15.95 6.09 -39.82
CA THR A 101 -16.85 5.01 -40.29
C THR A 101 -18.31 5.21 -39.88
N GLY A 102 -18.58 6.13 -38.94
CA GLY A 102 -19.90 6.32 -38.34
C GLY A 102 -20.29 5.29 -37.28
N LYS A 103 -19.46 4.28 -37.00
CA LYS A 103 -19.67 3.34 -35.88
C LYS A 103 -19.53 4.05 -34.54
N THR A 104 -20.34 3.66 -33.55
CA THR A 104 -20.20 4.09 -32.16
C THR A 104 -19.08 3.31 -31.46
N LEU A 105 -18.70 3.72 -30.25
CA LEU A 105 -17.66 3.04 -29.46
C LEU A 105 -18.09 1.60 -29.13
N GLU A 106 -19.36 1.39 -28.85
CA GLU A 106 -19.98 0.10 -28.57
C GLU A 106 -19.98 -0.85 -29.78
N GLU A 107 -20.09 -0.27 -31.00
CA GLU A 107 -20.17 -1.01 -32.27
C GLU A 107 -18.82 -1.38 -32.86
N LEU A 108 -17.70 -0.94 -32.25
CA LEU A 108 -16.38 -1.31 -32.73
C LEU A 108 -16.12 -2.81 -32.57
N GLU A 109 -15.55 -3.41 -33.63
CA GLU A 109 -15.17 -4.82 -33.66
C GLU A 109 -14.05 -5.13 -32.66
N PRO A 110 -13.97 -6.36 -32.13
CA PRO A 110 -12.83 -6.81 -31.33
C PRO A 110 -11.50 -6.59 -32.04
N GLY A 111 -10.55 -6.00 -31.34
CA GLY A 111 -9.23 -5.69 -31.88
C GLY A 111 -9.11 -4.29 -32.53
N SER A 112 -10.22 -3.56 -32.72
CA SER A 112 -10.19 -2.17 -33.21
C SER A 112 -9.30 -1.28 -32.33
N ILE A 113 -8.61 -0.33 -32.94
CA ILE A 113 -7.62 0.54 -32.28
C ILE A 113 -8.27 1.88 -31.92
N VAL A 114 -8.38 2.18 -30.61
CA VAL A 114 -8.87 3.47 -30.12
C VAL A 114 -7.71 4.31 -29.57
N GLY A 115 -7.60 5.54 -30.06
CA GLY A 115 -6.51 6.46 -29.72
C GLY A 115 -6.82 7.30 -28.48
N THR A 116 -6.01 7.17 -27.43
CA THR A 116 -5.98 8.08 -26.28
C THR A 116 -4.61 8.05 -25.59
N SER A 117 -4.28 9.10 -24.84
CA SER A 117 -3.13 9.16 -23.93
C SER A 117 -3.55 9.31 -22.47
N SER A 118 -4.87 9.25 -22.19
CA SER A 118 -5.44 9.44 -20.86
C SER A 118 -5.81 8.09 -20.24
N LEU A 119 -5.21 7.77 -19.09
CA LEU A 119 -5.55 6.57 -18.32
C LEU A 119 -7.04 6.53 -17.93
N ARG A 120 -7.61 7.68 -17.56
CA ARG A 120 -9.05 7.82 -17.30
C ARG A 120 -9.88 7.34 -18.49
N ARG A 121 -9.57 7.86 -19.71
CA ARG A 121 -10.28 7.49 -20.93
C ARG A 121 -10.10 6.01 -21.26
N GLU A 122 -8.89 5.48 -21.14
CA GLU A 122 -8.62 4.06 -21.35
C GLU A 122 -9.49 3.18 -20.46
N LEU A 123 -9.57 3.49 -19.15
CA LEU A 123 -10.41 2.76 -18.19
C LEU A 123 -11.90 2.79 -18.56
N LEU A 124 -12.40 3.95 -18.99
CA LEU A 124 -13.81 4.12 -19.34
C LEU A 124 -14.13 3.49 -20.72
N ILE A 125 -13.23 3.57 -21.69
CA ILE A 125 -13.37 2.86 -22.98
C ILE A 125 -13.48 1.35 -22.74
N LYS A 126 -12.58 0.79 -21.92
CA LYS A 126 -12.57 -0.65 -21.60
C LYS A 126 -13.80 -1.11 -20.83
N GLU A 127 -14.51 -0.23 -20.18
CA GLU A 127 -15.79 -0.51 -19.52
C GLU A 127 -16.94 -0.61 -20.53
N ILE A 128 -16.93 0.23 -21.57
CA ILE A 128 -17.93 0.24 -22.65
C ILE A 128 -17.64 -0.89 -23.64
N ASN A 129 -16.40 -0.99 -24.10
CA ASN A 129 -15.97 -2.03 -25.04
C ASN A 129 -14.62 -2.63 -24.63
N PRO A 130 -14.61 -3.75 -23.89
CA PRO A 130 -13.38 -4.38 -23.38
C PRO A 130 -12.49 -4.99 -24.48
N TYR A 131 -13.03 -5.19 -25.69
CA TYR A 131 -12.34 -5.90 -26.77
C TYR A 131 -11.52 -4.99 -27.70
N VAL A 132 -11.63 -3.67 -27.59
CA VAL A 132 -10.82 -2.73 -28.39
C VAL A 132 -9.40 -2.63 -27.84
N ASN A 133 -8.44 -2.28 -28.69
CA ASN A 133 -7.05 -2.02 -28.30
C ASN A 133 -6.83 -0.52 -28.11
N ILE A 134 -6.17 -0.15 -27.01
CA ILE A 134 -5.80 1.24 -26.77
C ILE A 134 -4.40 1.50 -27.30
N LYS A 135 -4.26 2.59 -28.08
CA LYS A 135 -2.97 3.03 -28.61
C LYS A 135 -2.74 4.49 -28.25
N LEU A 136 -1.52 4.80 -27.85
CA LEU A 136 -1.11 6.16 -27.47
C LEU A 136 -1.36 7.16 -28.61
N LEU A 137 -2.14 8.21 -28.34
CA LEU A 137 -2.46 9.28 -29.28
C LEU A 137 -1.96 10.62 -28.74
N ARG A 138 -1.03 11.25 -29.43
CA ARG A 138 -0.46 12.57 -29.12
C ARG A 138 -0.53 13.56 -30.27
N GLY A 139 -0.35 14.85 -29.92
CA GLY A 139 -0.44 15.98 -30.78
C GLY A 139 -1.62 16.90 -30.44
N ASN A 140 -1.72 18.05 -31.10
CA ASN A 140 -2.90 18.90 -30.99
C ASN A 140 -4.11 18.26 -31.68
N VAL A 141 -5.28 18.92 -31.61
CA VAL A 141 -6.54 18.35 -32.15
C VAL A 141 -6.41 18.08 -33.66
N GLN A 142 -5.82 18.99 -34.42
CA GLN A 142 -5.63 18.81 -35.86
C GLN A 142 -4.76 17.58 -36.17
N THR A 143 -3.64 17.45 -35.48
CA THR A 143 -2.73 16.31 -35.66
C THR A 143 -3.43 14.98 -35.32
N ARG A 144 -4.26 14.97 -34.27
CA ARG A 144 -5.00 13.76 -33.88
C ARG A 144 -6.07 13.38 -34.91
N LEU A 145 -6.79 14.36 -35.43
CA LEU A 145 -7.77 14.15 -36.51
C LEU A 145 -7.11 13.70 -37.82
N SER A 146 -5.92 14.25 -38.17
CA SER A 146 -5.14 13.77 -39.32
C SER A 146 -4.77 12.29 -39.17
N LYS A 147 -4.23 11.88 -38.00
CA LYS A 147 -3.88 10.48 -37.73
C LYS A 147 -5.08 9.53 -37.82
N LEU A 148 -6.27 10.00 -37.44
CA LEU A 148 -7.52 9.25 -37.61
C LEU A 148 -7.85 9.07 -39.08
N ARG A 149 -7.80 10.15 -39.89
CA ARG A 149 -8.04 10.10 -41.33
C ARG A 149 -7.03 9.25 -42.10
N ASP A 150 -5.79 9.22 -41.61
CA ASP A 150 -4.69 8.40 -42.17
C ASP A 150 -4.87 6.89 -41.80
N GLY A 151 -5.96 6.52 -41.11
CA GLY A 151 -6.26 5.14 -40.75
C GLY A 151 -5.35 4.53 -39.69
N GLN A 152 -4.63 5.36 -38.90
CA GLN A 152 -3.78 4.89 -37.83
C GLN A 152 -4.58 4.41 -36.59
N TYR A 153 -5.86 4.80 -36.53
CA TYR A 153 -6.85 4.50 -35.49
C TYR A 153 -8.22 4.29 -36.11
N ASP A 154 -9.03 3.40 -35.55
CA ASP A 154 -10.43 3.20 -35.92
C ASP A 154 -11.34 4.26 -35.27
N GLY A 155 -10.89 4.83 -34.15
CA GLY A 155 -11.53 5.94 -33.46
C GLY A 155 -10.60 6.61 -32.46
N ILE A 156 -10.95 7.83 -32.07
CA ILE A 156 -10.19 8.60 -31.07
C ILE A 156 -11.12 9.32 -30.10
N ILE A 157 -10.66 9.59 -28.86
CA ILE A 157 -11.44 10.37 -27.88
C ILE A 157 -10.87 11.78 -27.76
N LEU A 158 -11.74 12.78 -27.94
CA LEU A 158 -11.45 14.20 -27.78
C LEU A 158 -12.46 14.84 -26.80
N ALA A 159 -12.12 15.99 -26.21
CA ALA A 159 -13.08 16.78 -25.43
C ALA A 159 -13.98 17.60 -26.35
N ALA A 160 -15.31 17.54 -26.14
CA ALA A 160 -16.30 18.26 -26.92
C ALA A 160 -16.01 19.76 -27.04
N ALA A 161 -15.77 20.43 -25.90
CA ALA A 161 -15.41 21.85 -25.88
C ALA A 161 -14.22 22.23 -26.78
N GLY A 162 -13.26 21.31 -26.97
CA GLY A 162 -12.12 21.53 -27.85
C GLY A 162 -12.50 21.47 -29.35
N ILE A 163 -13.39 20.56 -29.71
CA ILE A 163 -13.92 20.38 -31.07
C ILE A 163 -14.78 21.57 -31.44
N GLU A 164 -15.70 21.96 -30.56
CA GLU A 164 -16.63 23.08 -30.77
C GLU A 164 -15.92 24.41 -30.89
N ARG A 165 -14.94 24.70 -30.02
CA ARG A 165 -14.13 25.91 -30.08
C ARG A 165 -13.35 26.02 -31.41
N LEU A 166 -12.99 24.90 -32.00
CA LEU A 166 -12.30 24.86 -33.30
C LEU A 166 -13.25 24.88 -34.49
N GLY A 167 -14.57 24.73 -34.28
CA GLY A 167 -15.58 24.65 -35.33
C GLY A 167 -15.51 23.35 -36.13
N TYR A 168 -15.03 22.24 -35.49
CA TYR A 168 -14.83 20.96 -36.17
C TYR A 168 -16.01 19.99 -36.02
N GLU A 169 -17.05 20.37 -35.29
CA GLU A 169 -18.25 19.51 -35.02
C GLU A 169 -19.05 19.18 -36.31
N LYS A 170 -18.79 19.90 -37.42
CA LYS A 170 -19.48 19.71 -38.70
C LYS A 170 -18.50 19.36 -39.84
N GLU A 171 -17.31 18.87 -39.51
CA GLU A 171 -16.30 18.55 -40.51
C GLU A 171 -16.69 17.30 -41.30
N GLU A 172 -16.70 17.42 -42.63
CA GLU A 172 -17.09 16.32 -43.51
C GLU A 172 -16.16 15.11 -43.39
N GLY A 173 -16.77 13.90 -43.41
CA GLY A 173 -16.06 12.64 -43.30
C GLY A 173 -15.65 12.26 -41.88
N LEU A 174 -16.10 13.00 -40.87
CA LEU A 174 -15.98 12.64 -39.45
C LEU A 174 -17.35 12.52 -38.81
N TYR A 175 -17.47 11.52 -37.94
CA TYR A 175 -18.66 11.24 -37.15
C TYR A 175 -18.33 11.40 -35.67
N TYR A 176 -19.24 12.04 -34.92
CA TYR A 176 -19.06 12.43 -33.54
C TYR A 176 -20.13 11.80 -32.66
N GLN A 177 -19.71 10.91 -31.75
CA GLN A 177 -20.56 10.40 -30.68
C GLN A 177 -20.21 11.14 -29.38
N TYR A 178 -21.10 12.01 -28.92
CA TYR A 178 -20.97 12.68 -27.62
C TYR A 178 -21.31 11.69 -26.52
N LEU A 179 -20.34 11.35 -25.68
CA LEU A 179 -20.48 10.34 -24.64
C LEU A 179 -21.22 10.92 -23.43
N ASP A 180 -22.14 10.15 -22.87
CA ASP A 180 -22.90 10.56 -21.68
C ASP A 180 -21.95 10.79 -20.49
N PRO A 181 -21.91 12.00 -19.89
CA PRO A 181 -20.99 12.32 -18.80
C PRO A 181 -21.31 11.58 -17.49
N ASP A 182 -22.46 10.93 -17.35
CA ASP A 182 -22.75 10.06 -16.21
C ASP A 182 -22.21 8.65 -16.38
N VAL A 183 -21.92 8.21 -17.61
CA VAL A 183 -21.28 6.94 -17.94
C VAL A 183 -19.80 7.14 -18.20
N PHE A 184 -19.48 8.11 -19.05
CA PHE A 184 -18.10 8.46 -19.42
C PHE A 184 -17.67 9.74 -18.67
N LEU A 185 -17.38 9.63 -17.39
CA LEU A 185 -17.06 10.75 -16.51
C LEU A 185 -15.89 11.58 -17.04
N PRO A 186 -16.04 12.92 -17.16
CA PRO A 186 -15.01 13.82 -17.67
C PRO A 186 -13.82 13.97 -16.72
N ALA A 187 -12.75 14.58 -17.21
CA ALA A 187 -11.66 15.03 -16.36
C ALA A 187 -12.12 16.23 -15.50
N ALA A 188 -11.60 16.34 -14.28
CA ALA A 188 -11.83 17.49 -13.43
C ALA A 188 -11.43 18.79 -14.17
N GLY A 189 -12.29 19.79 -14.13
CA GLY A 189 -12.12 21.06 -14.84
C GLY A 189 -12.36 21.02 -16.36
N GLN A 190 -12.84 19.90 -16.94
CA GLN A 190 -13.09 19.82 -18.37
C GLN A 190 -14.20 20.79 -18.77
N GLY A 191 -13.98 21.52 -19.89
CA GLY A 191 -14.88 22.54 -20.41
C GLY A 191 -14.60 23.95 -19.86
N ILE A 192 -13.93 24.10 -18.73
CA ILE A 192 -13.64 25.39 -18.08
C ILE A 192 -12.35 26.00 -18.64
N LEU A 193 -12.38 27.31 -18.89
CA LEU A 193 -11.19 28.14 -19.10
C LEU A 193 -10.86 28.85 -17.80
N SER A 194 -9.57 28.86 -17.43
CA SER A 194 -9.07 29.60 -16.27
C SER A 194 -7.98 30.56 -16.71
N VAL A 195 -7.92 31.70 -16.04
CA VAL A 195 -6.94 32.74 -16.25
C VAL A 195 -6.01 32.77 -15.04
N GLU A 196 -4.72 32.59 -15.27
CA GLU A 196 -3.68 32.71 -14.26
C GLU A 196 -3.11 34.12 -14.29
N SER A 197 -2.85 34.72 -13.13
CA SER A 197 -2.30 36.06 -12.98
C SER A 197 -1.44 36.16 -11.72
N ARG A 198 -0.75 37.28 -11.55
CA ARG A 198 -0.10 37.65 -10.29
C ARG A 198 -1.15 37.90 -9.20
N THR A 199 -0.88 37.47 -7.98
CA THR A 199 -1.82 37.59 -6.83
C THR A 199 -1.82 38.97 -6.16
N GLU A 200 -0.81 39.80 -6.43
CA GLU A 200 -0.68 41.17 -5.82
C GLU A 200 -0.85 42.27 -6.89
N ASP A 201 -1.68 42.04 -7.91
CA ASP A 201 -1.94 42.95 -9.01
C ASP A 201 -3.41 43.46 -8.94
N ALA A 202 -3.64 44.55 -8.20
CA ALA A 202 -4.96 45.05 -7.95
C ALA A 202 -5.71 45.55 -9.21
N GLU A 203 -5.00 46.08 -10.21
CA GLU A 203 -5.60 46.49 -11.48
C GLU A 203 -6.08 45.27 -12.27
N MET A 204 -5.24 44.22 -12.30
CA MET A 204 -5.60 42.97 -12.98
C MET A 204 -6.73 42.22 -12.25
N GLU A 205 -6.77 42.28 -10.90
CA GLU A 205 -7.86 41.72 -10.11
C GLU A 205 -9.22 42.34 -10.47
N GLU A 206 -9.29 43.67 -10.62
CA GLU A 206 -10.53 44.36 -11.05
C GLU A 206 -10.96 43.92 -12.46
N ILE A 207 -10.02 43.83 -13.42
CA ILE A 207 -10.32 43.42 -14.76
C ILE A 207 -10.81 41.96 -14.80
N LEU A 208 -10.16 41.07 -14.09
CA LEU A 208 -10.49 39.66 -14.07
C LEU A 208 -11.77 39.33 -13.33
N ALA A 209 -12.12 40.11 -12.27
CA ALA A 209 -13.39 39.99 -11.58
C ALA A 209 -14.60 40.23 -12.51
N ALA A 210 -14.45 41.11 -13.51
CA ALA A 210 -15.54 41.42 -14.46
C ALA A 210 -15.86 40.24 -15.44
N ILE A 211 -14.98 39.32 -15.61
CA ILE A 211 -15.16 38.14 -16.49
C ILE A 211 -15.28 36.83 -15.72
N HIS A 212 -15.18 36.90 -14.40
CA HIS A 212 -15.22 35.73 -13.51
C HIS A 212 -16.64 35.19 -13.35
N SER A 213 -16.76 33.86 -13.26
CA SER A 213 -18.00 33.13 -13.02
C SER A 213 -17.92 32.39 -11.69
N GLU A 214 -18.60 32.90 -10.65
CA GLU A 214 -18.70 32.28 -9.34
C GLU A 214 -19.25 30.84 -9.42
N LYS A 215 -20.23 30.61 -10.30
CA LYS A 215 -20.77 29.26 -10.53
C LYS A 215 -19.69 28.31 -11.04
N ALA A 216 -18.91 28.70 -12.04
CA ALA A 216 -17.86 27.86 -12.59
C ALA A 216 -16.72 27.65 -11.57
N GLU A 217 -16.47 28.67 -10.74
CA GLU A 217 -15.50 28.54 -9.63
C GLU A 217 -15.91 27.46 -8.64
N CYS A 218 -17.15 27.46 -8.15
CA CYS A 218 -17.65 26.42 -7.24
C CYS A 218 -17.43 25.02 -7.82
N LEU A 219 -17.84 24.83 -9.09
CA LEU A 219 -17.68 23.52 -9.76
C LEU A 219 -16.21 23.10 -9.89
N LEU A 220 -15.35 24.03 -10.31
CA LEU A 220 -13.92 23.77 -10.48
C LEU A 220 -13.24 23.48 -9.16
N MET A 221 -13.54 24.26 -8.12
CA MET A 221 -12.91 24.08 -6.81
C MET A 221 -13.29 22.76 -6.16
N ALA A 222 -14.55 22.30 -6.30
CA ALA A 222 -14.96 20.97 -5.87
C ALA A 222 -14.14 19.88 -6.57
N GLU A 223 -14.01 19.95 -7.89
CA GLU A 223 -13.30 18.96 -8.70
C GLU A 223 -11.78 18.99 -8.45
N ARG A 224 -11.18 20.17 -8.25
CA ARG A 224 -9.75 20.31 -7.90
C ARG A 224 -9.47 19.82 -6.48
N ALA A 225 -10.35 20.14 -5.50
CA ALA A 225 -10.23 19.66 -4.14
C ALA A 225 -10.27 18.13 -4.07
N PHE A 226 -11.13 17.50 -4.87
CA PHE A 226 -11.14 16.05 -5.04
C PHE A 226 -9.79 15.52 -5.53
N LEU A 227 -9.26 16.04 -6.65
CA LEU A 227 -7.99 15.58 -7.20
C LEU A 227 -6.83 15.80 -6.21
N LYS A 228 -6.78 16.95 -5.54
CA LYS A 228 -5.74 17.27 -4.56
C LYS A 228 -5.77 16.28 -3.38
N THR A 229 -6.96 15.99 -2.87
CA THR A 229 -7.14 15.11 -1.70
C THR A 229 -6.78 13.65 -1.99
N ILE A 230 -7.03 13.13 -3.21
CA ILE A 230 -6.57 11.78 -3.59
C ILE A 230 -5.08 11.72 -3.95
N GLY A 231 -4.34 12.83 -3.82
CA GLY A 231 -2.94 12.91 -4.26
C GLY A 231 -2.76 12.81 -5.78
N GLY A 232 -3.82 13.06 -6.54
CA GLY A 232 -3.85 12.92 -7.99
C GLY A 232 -3.26 14.13 -8.71
N SER A 233 -2.76 13.89 -9.93
CA SER A 233 -2.37 14.89 -10.91
C SER A 233 -3.30 14.79 -12.13
N CYS A 234 -3.09 15.65 -13.14
CA CYS A 234 -3.81 15.59 -14.41
C CYS A 234 -3.73 14.23 -15.12
N ASN A 235 -2.79 13.37 -14.73
CA ASN A 235 -2.58 12.03 -15.30
C ASN A 235 -3.11 10.89 -14.38
N ALA A 236 -3.69 11.22 -13.24
CA ALA A 236 -4.27 10.21 -12.34
C ALA A 236 -5.42 9.46 -13.05
N PRO A 237 -5.61 8.16 -12.74
CA PRO A 237 -6.76 7.40 -13.23
C PRO A 237 -8.03 7.80 -12.46
N ALA A 238 -8.40 9.08 -12.57
CA ALA A 238 -9.49 9.72 -11.85
C ALA A 238 -10.38 10.53 -12.79
N ALA A 239 -11.65 10.63 -12.43
CA ALA A 239 -12.65 11.46 -13.09
C ALA A 239 -13.51 12.17 -12.05
N ALA A 240 -13.96 13.38 -12.35
CA ALA A 240 -14.85 14.11 -11.45
C ALA A 240 -15.73 15.07 -12.22
N LEU A 241 -17.00 15.13 -11.84
CA LEU A 241 -17.98 16.05 -12.38
C LEU A 241 -18.86 16.59 -11.26
N CYS A 242 -18.75 17.89 -10.99
CA CYS A 242 -19.62 18.62 -10.10
C CYS A 242 -20.69 19.36 -10.90
N ARG A 243 -21.94 19.36 -10.39
CA ARG A 243 -23.09 20.10 -10.92
C ARG A 243 -23.74 20.92 -9.81
N GLU A 244 -24.35 22.02 -10.16
CA GLU A 244 -25.19 22.81 -9.28
C GLU A 244 -26.59 22.91 -9.89
N GLU A 245 -27.57 22.31 -9.23
CA GLU A 245 -28.96 22.26 -9.66
C GLU A 245 -29.89 22.39 -8.46
N ASN A 246 -30.95 23.22 -8.60
CA ASN A 246 -32.02 23.37 -7.59
C ASN A 246 -31.54 23.72 -6.15
N GLY A 247 -30.45 24.48 -6.01
CA GLY A 247 -29.89 24.81 -4.71
C GLY A 247 -29.07 23.70 -4.05
N GLU A 248 -28.57 22.80 -4.84
CA GLU A 248 -27.74 21.66 -4.38
C GLU A 248 -26.54 21.46 -5.30
N PHE A 249 -25.37 21.24 -4.70
CA PHE A 249 -24.21 20.69 -5.39
C PHE A 249 -24.28 19.17 -5.41
N SER A 250 -24.07 18.58 -6.57
CA SER A 250 -23.95 17.13 -6.75
C SER A 250 -22.63 16.83 -7.43
N MET A 251 -21.82 15.97 -6.85
CA MET A 251 -20.54 15.58 -7.40
C MET A 251 -20.46 14.07 -7.59
N ARG A 252 -20.19 13.64 -8.83
CA ARG A 252 -19.90 12.25 -9.18
C ARG A 252 -18.41 12.14 -9.51
N ALA A 253 -17.73 11.15 -8.90
CA ALA A 253 -16.33 10.90 -9.13
C ALA A 253 -16.01 9.42 -9.29
N MET A 254 -14.91 9.13 -9.97
CA MET A 254 -14.32 7.81 -10.16
C MET A 254 -12.83 7.87 -9.85
N TYR A 255 -12.31 6.85 -9.17
CA TYR A 255 -10.89 6.69 -8.89
C TYR A 255 -10.46 5.23 -8.93
N VAL A 256 -9.21 4.99 -9.37
CA VAL A 256 -8.54 3.68 -9.34
C VAL A 256 -7.22 3.85 -8.59
N LYS A 257 -7.13 3.27 -7.38
CA LYS A 257 -6.01 3.51 -6.46
C LYS A 257 -4.70 2.84 -6.92
N ASP A 258 -4.75 1.57 -7.31
CA ASP A 258 -3.56 0.73 -7.51
C ASP A 258 -3.29 0.38 -8.99
N GLY A 259 -3.46 1.36 -9.87
CA GLY A 259 -3.21 1.22 -11.31
C GLY A 259 -4.40 0.67 -12.11
N ILE A 260 -4.22 0.64 -13.44
CA ILE A 260 -5.32 0.40 -14.41
C ILE A 260 -6.01 -0.97 -14.33
N HIS A 261 -5.40 -1.93 -13.63
CA HIS A 261 -5.96 -3.28 -13.47
C HIS A 261 -6.74 -3.44 -12.15
N SER A 262 -6.73 -2.44 -11.29
CA SER A 262 -7.41 -2.48 -9.99
C SER A 262 -8.89 -2.10 -10.12
N LYS A 263 -9.65 -2.34 -9.03
CA LYS A 263 -11.08 -2.06 -8.99
C LYS A 263 -11.34 -0.55 -9.09
N LYS A 264 -12.23 -0.16 -10.00
CA LYS A 264 -12.75 1.20 -10.08
C LYS A 264 -13.75 1.45 -8.96
N THR A 265 -13.60 2.56 -8.27
CA THR A 265 -14.55 3.02 -7.25
C THR A 265 -15.27 4.25 -7.76
N TYR A 266 -16.60 4.19 -7.79
CA TYR A 266 -17.48 5.32 -8.14
C TYR A 266 -18.17 5.82 -6.88
N MET A 267 -18.31 7.15 -6.76
CA MET A 267 -19.02 7.77 -5.66
C MET A 267 -19.83 8.97 -6.17
N THR A 268 -21.05 9.13 -5.66
CA THR A 268 -21.86 10.34 -5.85
C THR A 268 -22.23 10.87 -4.48
N VAL A 269 -21.98 12.15 -4.25
CA VAL A 269 -22.33 12.85 -3.01
C VAL A 269 -22.95 14.18 -3.36
N SER A 270 -23.97 14.59 -2.60
CA SER A 270 -24.61 15.88 -2.72
C SER A 270 -24.50 16.68 -1.43
N ALA A 271 -24.52 17.99 -1.55
CA ALA A 271 -24.58 18.95 -0.45
C ALA A 271 -25.46 20.15 -0.86
N LYS A 272 -26.21 20.73 0.09
CA LYS A 272 -26.90 21.98 -0.17
C LYS A 272 -25.89 23.07 -0.49
N ASP A 273 -26.25 23.99 -1.41
CA ASP A 273 -25.39 25.09 -1.84
C ASP A 273 -25.36 26.26 -0.84
N THR A 274 -26.19 26.18 0.21
CA THR A 274 -26.27 27.17 1.29
C THR A 274 -26.13 26.46 2.64
N VAL A 275 -25.13 26.91 3.42
CA VAL A 275 -24.89 26.49 4.80
C VAL A 275 -24.55 27.71 5.60
N GLU A 276 -25.14 27.85 6.80
CA GLU A 276 -24.93 29.03 7.68
C GLU A 276 -23.42 29.17 8.00
N GLY A 277 -22.91 30.40 7.77
CA GLY A 277 -21.51 30.74 8.03
C GLY A 277 -20.48 30.30 6.95
N LYS A 278 -20.92 29.76 5.82
CA LYS A 278 -20.04 29.36 4.71
C LYS A 278 -20.47 29.98 3.39
N ASN A 279 -19.48 30.32 2.56
CA ASN A 279 -19.72 30.71 1.16
C ASN A 279 -19.87 29.46 0.26
N LYS A 280 -20.39 29.65 -0.95
CA LYS A 280 -20.62 28.54 -1.90
C LYS A 280 -19.36 27.81 -2.31
N VAL A 281 -18.23 28.50 -2.48
CA VAL A 281 -16.95 27.93 -2.86
C VAL A 281 -16.40 27.02 -1.76
N GLU A 282 -16.55 27.42 -0.50
CA GLU A 282 -16.17 26.59 0.66
C GLU A 282 -16.98 25.30 0.70
N ILE A 283 -18.31 25.39 0.53
CA ILE A 283 -19.21 24.23 0.52
C ILE A 283 -18.83 23.27 -0.62
N ALA A 284 -18.61 23.79 -1.81
CA ALA A 284 -18.24 23.01 -2.97
C ALA A 284 -16.86 22.33 -2.77
N THR A 285 -15.89 23.05 -2.19
CA THR A 285 -14.56 22.51 -1.85
C THR A 285 -14.65 21.37 -0.85
N GLU A 286 -15.42 21.53 0.23
CA GLU A 286 -15.66 20.49 1.22
C GLU A 286 -16.36 19.27 0.62
N LEU A 287 -17.29 19.46 -0.32
CA LEU A 287 -17.90 18.36 -1.05
C LEU A 287 -16.86 17.57 -1.82
N GLY A 288 -15.95 18.23 -2.52
CA GLY A 288 -14.85 17.59 -3.25
C GLY A 288 -13.95 16.75 -2.33
N ILE A 289 -13.58 17.29 -1.17
CA ILE A 289 -12.79 16.58 -0.14
C ILE A 289 -13.58 15.36 0.39
N SER A 290 -14.87 15.52 0.68
CA SER A 290 -15.74 14.44 1.15
C SER A 290 -15.84 13.30 0.14
N VAL A 291 -16.00 13.62 -1.15
CA VAL A 291 -16.02 12.61 -2.23
C VAL A 291 -14.69 11.88 -2.32
N ALA A 292 -13.58 12.61 -2.22
CA ALA A 292 -12.23 12.02 -2.27
C ALA A 292 -12.01 11.00 -1.14
N HIS A 293 -12.36 11.34 0.09
CA HIS A 293 -12.27 10.43 1.22
C HIS A 293 -13.14 9.18 1.03
N LYS A 294 -14.34 9.33 0.46
CA LYS A 294 -15.26 8.20 0.23
C LYS A 294 -14.81 7.27 -0.90
N VAL A 295 -14.18 7.81 -1.94
CA VAL A 295 -13.73 7.03 -3.11
C VAL A 295 -12.34 6.41 -2.91
N ASN A 296 -11.50 7.05 -2.10
CA ASN A 296 -10.12 6.65 -1.82
C ASN A 296 -9.93 6.05 -0.41
N LYS A 297 -11.02 5.82 0.34
CA LYS A 297 -10.87 5.24 1.68
C LYS A 297 -10.14 3.91 1.61
N GLY A 298 -9.22 3.76 2.55
CA GLY A 298 -8.52 2.52 2.78
C GLY A 298 -9.37 1.53 3.56
N MET A 299 -8.77 0.41 3.90
CA MET A 299 -9.39 -0.65 4.69
C MET A 299 -8.61 -0.89 5.97
N VAL A 300 -9.29 -1.16 7.07
CA VAL A 300 -8.66 -1.56 8.32
C VAL A 300 -8.77 -3.08 8.50
N TYR A 301 -7.64 -3.71 8.77
CA TYR A 301 -7.56 -5.13 9.07
C TYR A 301 -7.23 -5.31 10.55
N LEU A 302 -8.15 -5.87 11.33
CA LEU A 302 -7.91 -6.25 12.72
C LEU A 302 -7.29 -7.65 12.72
N VAL A 303 -5.96 -7.72 12.84
CA VAL A 303 -5.19 -8.95 12.63
C VAL A 303 -4.65 -9.49 13.94
N GLY A 304 -4.91 -10.76 14.23
CA GLY A 304 -4.33 -11.47 15.36
C GLY A 304 -2.89 -11.90 15.05
N ALA A 305 -1.96 -11.46 15.90
CA ALA A 305 -0.53 -11.78 15.81
C ALA A 305 -0.16 -13.16 16.37
N GLY A 306 -1.12 -13.87 16.97
CA GLY A 306 -0.83 -15.10 17.69
C GLY A 306 -0.27 -14.87 19.11
N PRO A 307 0.14 -15.95 19.79
CA PRO A 307 0.49 -15.95 21.21
C PRO A 307 1.94 -15.52 21.52
N GLY A 308 2.81 -15.41 20.52
CA GLY A 308 4.23 -15.07 20.68
C GLY A 308 5.13 -15.67 19.62
N ASP A 309 4.98 -16.96 19.32
CA ASP A 309 5.64 -17.61 18.20
C ASP A 309 5.11 -17.06 16.88
N GLU A 310 5.99 -16.52 16.04
CA GLU A 310 5.63 -15.90 14.75
C GLU A 310 5.06 -16.90 13.74
N ASP A 311 5.46 -18.16 13.81
CA ASP A 311 4.95 -19.23 12.96
C ASP A 311 3.49 -19.61 13.26
N LEU A 312 2.96 -19.12 14.40
CA LEU A 312 1.55 -19.24 14.75
C LEU A 312 0.70 -18.08 14.21
N MET A 313 1.27 -17.21 13.40
CA MET A 313 0.49 -16.22 12.65
C MET A 313 -0.25 -16.90 11.49
N THR A 314 -1.49 -16.48 11.26
CA THR A 314 -2.24 -17.02 10.11
C THR A 314 -1.65 -16.55 8.79
N ARG A 315 -1.67 -17.41 7.75
CA ARG A 315 -1.20 -17.05 6.40
C ARG A 315 -1.87 -15.78 5.84
N LYS A 316 -3.15 -15.57 6.15
CA LYS A 316 -3.88 -14.37 5.74
C LYS A 316 -3.37 -13.13 6.49
N GLY A 317 -3.14 -13.25 7.80
CA GLY A 317 -2.57 -12.17 8.61
C GLY A 317 -1.19 -11.75 8.11
N LEU A 318 -0.32 -12.72 7.85
CA LEU A 318 1.03 -12.46 7.33
C LEU A 318 1.01 -11.78 5.95
N LYS A 319 0.13 -12.24 5.05
CA LYS A 319 -0.05 -11.59 3.74
C LYS A 319 -0.44 -10.12 3.88
N LEU A 320 -1.46 -9.83 4.70
CA LEU A 320 -1.94 -8.47 4.91
C LEU A 320 -0.89 -7.58 5.61
N LEU A 321 -0.09 -8.15 6.51
CA LEU A 321 1.01 -7.46 7.17
C LEU A 321 2.07 -6.99 6.16
N ARG A 322 2.43 -7.85 5.20
CA ARG A 322 3.37 -7.54 4.12
C ARG A 322 2.84 -6.52 3.10
N GLU A 323 1.53 -6.40 2.97
CA GLU A 323 0.86 -5.50 2.02
C GLU A 323 0.39 -4.18 2.66
N ALA A 324 0.53 -4.02 3.98
CA ALA A 324 0.03 -2.85 4.71
C ALA A 324 0.76 -1.56 4.34
N ASP A 325 0.00 -0.44 4.26
CA ASP A 325 0.58 0.91 4.18
C ASP A 325 0.97 1.42 5.58
N VAL A 326 0.21 1.01 6.60
CA VAL A 326 0.45 1.38 8.01
C VAL A 326 0.17 0.17 8.89
N VAL A 327 1.06 -0.08 9.85
CA VAL A 327 0.87 -1.09 10.89
C VAL A 327 0.77 -0.41 12.25
N VAL A 328 -0.41 -0.52 12.88
CA VAL A 328 -0.65 -0.04 14.24
C VAL A 328 -0.58 -1.24 15.19
N TYR A 329 0.43 -1.30 16.06
CA TYR A 329 0.73 -2.47 16.88
C TYR A 329 0.89 -2.16 18.37
N ASP A 330 0.81 -3.18 19.22
CA ASP A 330 1.00 -3.09 20.67
C ASP A 330 2.14 -4.00 21.16
N ASN A 331 2.42 -3.96 22.47
CA ASN A 331 3.54 -4.67 23.09
C ASN A 331 3.37 -6.22 23.12
N LEU A 332 2.20 -6.73 22.79
CA LEU A 332 1.93 -8.19 22.81
C LEU A 332 2.19 -8.82 21.44
N ALA A 333 2.34 -8.02 20.38
CA ALA A 333 2.76 -8.51 19.09
C ALA A 333 4.28 -8.77 19.09
N SER A 334 4.71 -9.92 18.55
CA SER A 334 6.13 -10.25 18.43
C SER A 334 6.86 -9.20 17.56
N SER A 335 8.01 -8.73 18.05
CA SER A 335 8.85 -7.78 17.28
C SER A 335 9.40 -8.38 15.99
N SER A 336 9.54 -9.69 15.90
CA SER A 336 9.98 -10.38 14.69
C SER A 336 8.96 -10.24 13.54
N LEU A 337 7.65 -10.18 13.86
CA LEU A 337 6.62 -9.94 12.84
C LEU A 337 6.74 -8.56 12.17
N LEU A 338 7.35 -7.58 12.84
CA LEU A 338 7.57 -6.26 12.25
C LEU A 338 8.64 -6.27 11.16
N ASN A 339 9.52 -7.29 11.12
CA ASN A 339 10.48 -7.48 10.04
C ASN A 339 9.82 -7.98 8.75
N GLU A 340 8.59 -8.48 8.82
CA GLU A 340 7.79 -8.90 7.68
C GLU A 340 7.07 -7.75 6.99
N VAL A 341 7.08 -6.58 7.60
CA VAL A 341 6.47 -5.37 7.05
C VAL A 341 7.40 -4.76 5.99
N ARG A 342 6.84 -4.29 4.90
CA ARG A 342 7.63 -3.65 3.83
C ARG A 342 8.33 -2.38 4.35
N ASP A 343 9.50 -2.06 3.79
CA ASP A 343 10.38 -0.97 4.27
C ASP A 343 9.74 0.42 4.20
N ASP A 344 8.79 0.64 3.28
CA ASP A 344 8.10 1.92 3.07
C ASP A 344 6.80 2.06 3.87
N ALA A 345 6.40 1.04 4.62
CA ALA A 345 5.21 1.10 5.48
C ALA A 345 5.49 1.85 6.79
N GLU A 346 4.50 2.60 7.25
CA GLU A 346 4.58 3.33 8.52
C GLU A 346 4.27 2.40 9.70
N LEU A 347 5.15 2.38 10.73
CA LEU A 347 4.96 1.62 11.96
C LEU A 347 4.55 2.53 13.11
N ILE A 348 3.33 2.34 13.66
CA ILE A 348 2.79 3.14 14.76
C ILE A 348 2.59 2.28 15.98
N TYR A 349 3.31 2.59 17.06
CA TYR A 349 3.15 1.90 18.34
C TYR A 349 1.98 2.48 19.15
N ALA A 350 0.95 1.69 19.41
CA ALA A 350 -0.24 2.04 20.16
C ALA A 350 -0.27 1.46 21.60
N GLY A 351 0.81 0.81 22.03
CA GLY A 351 0.91 0.17 23.36
C GLY A 351 1.33 1.13 24.47
N LYS A 352 1.27 0.65 25.72
CA LYS A 352 1.67 1.41 26.91
C LYS A 352 3.20 1.46 27.00
N ARG A 353 3.82 2.65 26.91
CA ARG A 353 5.21 2.88 27.31
C ARG A 353 5.27 3.44 28.74
N SER A 354 6.36 3.15 29.44
CA SER A 354 6.60 3.64 30.82
C SER A 354 6.83 5.17 30.93
N SER A 355 6.86 5.90 29.83
CA SER A 355 7.02 7.35 29.76
C SER A 355 5.83 8.03 29.08
N ASN A 356 5.00 8.64 29.87
CA ASN A 356 4.03 9.73 29.72
C ASN A 356 3.13 9.95 28.50
N HIS A 357 3.14 9.17 27.44
CA HIS A 357 2.14 9.29 26.35
C HIS A 357 1.58 7.89 26.00
N HIS A 358 0.44 7.58 26.58
CA HIS A 358 -0.33 6.39 26.26
C HIS A 358 -1.45 6.78 25.34
N LEU A 359 -1.52 6.19 24.14
CA LEU A 359 -2.78 6.24 23.38
C LEU A 359 -3.86 5.51 24.21
N LYS A 360 -4.88 6.25 24.60
CA LYS A 360 -6.08 5.64 25.17
C LYS A 360 -6.82 4.91 24.05
N GLN A 361 -7.69 3.98 24.38
CA GLN A 361 -8.40 3.19 23.36
C GLN A 361 -9.12 4.05 22.33
N TYR A 362 -9.78 5.13 22.78
CA TYR A 362 -10.46 6.05 21.87
C TYR A 362 -9.50 6.74 20.90
N GLU A 363 -8.28 7.11 21.34
CA GLU A 363 -7.26 7.71 20.49
C GLU A 363 -6.73 6.72 19.43
N THR A 364 -6.65 5.42 19.80
CA THR A 364 -6.32 4.37 18.83
C THR A 364 -7.45 4.21 17.81
N ASN A 365 -8.70 4.22 18.24
CA ASN A 365 -9.86 4.11 17.36
C ASN A 365 -9.90 5.30 16.36
N GLU A 366 -9.76 6.53 16.86
CA GLU A 366 -9.68 7.76 16.05
C GLU A 366 -8.52 7.69 15.04
N LEU A 367 -7.36 7.19 15.46
CA LEU A 367 -6.20 7.00 14.59
C LEU A 367 -6.50 6.04 13.45
N LEU A 368 -7.11 4.87 13.73
CA LEU A 368 -7.48 3.88 12.71
C LEU A 368 -8.46 4.48 11.70
N VAL A 369 -9.48 5.20 12.17
CA VAL A 369 -10.46 5.91 11.32
C VAL A 369 -9.75 6.94 10.44
N LYS A 370 -8.91 7.79 11.02
CA LYS A 370 -8.18 8.83 10.31
C LYS A 370 -7.33 8.26 9.18
N LEU A 371 -6.48 7.28 9.49
CA LEU A 371 -5.59 6.64 8.50
C LEU A 371 -6.36 6.00 7.34
N ALA A 372 -7.48 5.34 7.65
CA ALA A 372 -8.32 4.76 6.61
C ALA A 372 -9.00 5.81 5.73
N LEU A 373 -9.45 6.93 6.31
CA LEU A 373 -10.02 8.05 5.55
C LEU A 373 -8.96 8.75 4.67
N GLU A 374 -7.68 8.70 5.07
CA GLU A 374 -6.54 9.14 4.25
C GLU A 374 -6.21 8.15 3.11
N GLY A 375 -6.97 7.06 2.99
CA GLY A 375 -6.80 6.07 1.92
C GLY A 375 -5.77 4.99 2.21
N LYS A 376 -5.30 4.85 3.45
CA LYS A 376 -4.31 3.85 3.85
C LYS A 376 -4.96 2.50 4.12
N ASN A 377 -4.31 1.41 3.69
CA ASN A 377 -4.61 0.06 4.15
C ASN A 377 -3.89 -0.16 5.48
N VAL A 378 -4.66 -0.22 6.55
CA VAL A 378 -4.14 -0.24 7.91
C VAL A 378 -4.26 -1.64 8.50
N VAL A 379 -3.15 -2.20 8.95
CA VAL A 379 -3.16 -3.41 9.78
C VAL A 379 -3.09 -2.99 11.26
N ARG A 380 -4.14 -3.27 12.01
CA ARG A 380 -4.13 -3.24 13.47
C ARG A 380 -3.67 -4.60 13.98
N LEU A 381 -2.38 -4.73 14.29
CA LEU A 381 -1.76 -5.96 14.76
C LEU A 381 -1.95 -6.10 16.28
N LYS A 382 -2.61 -7.18 16.70
CA LYS A 382 -3.04 -7.42 18.10
C LYS A 382 -2.53 -8.77 18.60
N GLY A 383 -1.92 -8.82 19.79
CA GLY A 383 -1.50 -10.09 20.38
C GLY A 383 -2.66 -11.06 20.55
N GLY A 384 -2.44 -12.34 20.27
CA GLY A 384 -3.47 -13.39 20.30
C GLY A 384 -4.49 -13.23 19.18
N ASP A 385 -5.76 -13.15 19.56
CA ASP A 385 -6.93 -12.95 18.69
C ASP A 385 -7.57 -11.58 18.93
N PRO A 386 -7.98 -10.83 17.90
CA PRO A 386 -8.56 -9.49 18.05
C PRO A 386 -9.84 -9.45 18.89
N TYR A 387 -10.64 -10.51 18.87
CA TYR A 387 -11.95 -10.59 19.53
C TYR A 387 -11.94 -11.32 20.87
N ILE A 388 -10.82 -11.97 21.22
CA ILE A 388 -10.70 -12.63 22.55
C ILE A 388 -9.94 -11.69 23.49
N PHE A 389 -10.69 -10.89 24.26
CA PHE A 389 -10.21 -9.84 25.17
C PHE A 389 -9.25 -8.82 24.51
N GLY A 390 -9.24 -8.77 23.19
CA GLY A 390 -8.40 -7.85 22.41
C GLY A 390 -9.05 -6.49 22.13
N ARG A 391 -10.30 -6.25 22.55
CA ARG A 391 -11.08 -5.02 22.28
C ARG A 391 -11.34 -4.72 20.80
N GLY A 392 -11.09 -5.68 19.90
CA GLY A 392 -11.33 -5.52 18.46
C GLY A 392 -12.80 -5.24 18.12
N GLY A 393 -13.74 -5.69 18.98
CA GLY A 393 -15.16 -5.36 18.84
C GLY A 393 -15.44 -3.85 18.96
N GLU A 394 -14.80 -3.18 19.93
CA GLU A 394 -14.91 -1.73 20.11
C GLU A 394 -14.30 -0.98 18.91
N GLU A 395 -13.10 -1.41 18.47
CA GLU A 395 -12.43 -0.85 17.28
C GLU A 395 -13.33 -1.00 16.02
N GLY A 396 -13.94 -2.18 15.84
CA GLY A 396 -14.85 -2.44 14.72
C GLY A 396 -16.15 -1.62 14.74
N GLN A 397 -16.70 -1.35 15.93
CA GLN A 397 -17.87 -0.49 16.08
C GLN A 397 -17.57 0.95 15.62
N GLU A 398 -16.51 1.56 16.13
CA GLU A 398 -16.07 2.92 15.76
C GLU A 398 -15.78 3.04 14.25
N LEU A 399 -15.09 2.04 13.68
CA LEU A 399 -14.82 2.00 12.23
C LEU A 399 -16.13 2.00 11.43
N ARG A 400 -17.11 1.18 11.87
CA ARG A 400 -18.40 1.07 11.18
C ARG A 400 -19.21 2.38 11.29
N GLU A 401 -19.21 3.01 12.46
CA GLU A 401 -19.88 4.30 12.69
C GLU A 401 -19.26 5.42 11.84
N ALA A 402 -17.93 5.40 11.67
CA ALA A 402 -17.21 6.31 10.79
C ALA A 402 -17.34 5.98 9.28
N GLY A 403 -18.08 4.92 8.92
CA GLY A 403 -18.24 4.47 7.53
C GLY A 403 -16.96 3.90 6.91
N VAL A 404 -16.01 3.44 7.71
CA VAL A 404 -14.78 2.77 7.28
C VAL A 404 -15.04 1.27 7.17
N ASP A 405 -14.60 0.66 6.06
CA ASP A 405 -14.66 -0.78 5.89
C ASP A 405 -13.54 -1.45 6.67
N PHE A 406 -13.85 -2.57 7.33
CA PHE A 406 -12.86 -3.35 8.05
C PHE A 406 -13.08 -4.85 7.89
N GLU A 407 -12.02 -5.59 8.12
CA GLU A 407 -12.02 -7.04 8.16
C GLU A 407 -11.32 -7.55 9.42
N VAL A 408 -11.89 -8.59 10.04
CA VAL A 408 -11.27 -9.27 11.17
C VAL A 408 -10.57 -10.53 10.66
N VAL A 409 -9.28 -10.63 10.96
CA VAL A 409 -8.46 -11.81 10.70
C VAL A 409 -8.16 -12.48 12.02
N PRO A 410 -8.84 -13.58 12.36
CA PRO A 410 -8.61 -14.29 13.60
C PRO A 410 -7.14 -14.68 13.78
N GLY A 411 -6.69 -14.63 15.03
CA GLY A 411 -5.38 -15.10 15.43
C GLY A 411 -5.48 -16.30 16.36
N ILE A 412 -4.36 -16.99 16.56
CA ILE A 412 -4.26 -18.06 17.54
C ILE A 412 -4.29 -17.45 18.94
N SER A 413 -5.36 -17.72 19.69
CA SER A 413 -5.52 -17.19 21.06
C SER A 413 -4.56 -17.84 22.04
N SER A 414 -3.93 -17.02 22.88
CA SER A 414 -3.09 -17.48 23.97
C SER A 414 -3.82 -18.38 24.96
N SER A 415 -5.16 -18.29 25.05
CA SER A 415 -5.97 -19.08 26.00
C SER A 415 -5.83 -20.59 25.83
N TYR A 416 -5.59 -21.07 24.61
CA TYR A 416 -5.43 -22.52 24.37
C TYR A 416 -4.05 -22.87 23.80
N SER A 417 -3.40 -21.94 23.10
CA SER A 417 -2.09 -22.21 22.49
C SER A 417 -0.95 -22.21 23.51
N VAL A 418 -0.96 -21.28 24.46
CA VAL A 418 0.03 -21.28 25.57
C VAL A 418 -0.04 -22.54 26.42
N PRO A 419 -1.22 -22.98 26.89
CA PRO A 419 -1.34 -24.27 27.53
C PRO A 419 -0.79 -25.44 26.69
N ALA A 420 -1.11 -25.50 25.41
CA ALA A 420 -0.64 -26.55 24.50
C ALA A 420 0.90 -26.60 24.40
N TYR A 421 1.58 -25.44 24.30
CA TYR A 421 3.06 -25.36 24.33
C TYR A 421 3.64 -25.72 25.73
N CYS A 422 2.85 -25.60 26.76
CA CYS A 422 3.23 -26.01 28.11
C CYS A 422 2.86 -27.47 28.41
N GLY A 423 2.40 -28.24 27.43
CA GLY A 423 1.99 -29.65 27.64
C GLY A 423 0.68 -29.83 28.44
N ILE A 424 -0.19 -28.81 28.41
CA ILE A 424 -1.49 -28.81 29.10
C ILE A 424 -2.59 -28.71 28.05
N PRO A 425 -3.27 -29.80 27.69
CA PRO A 425 -4.42 -29.73 26.79
C PRO A 425 -5.62 -29.13 27.56
N VAL A 426 -6.27 -28.10 27.01
CA VAL A 426 -7.38 -27.41 27.66
C VAL A 426 -8.66 -28.26 27.72
N THR A 427 -8.73 -29.32 26.94
CA THR A 427 -9.77 -30.35 26.97
C THR A 427 -9.12 -31.73 26.90
N HIS A 428 -9.72 -32.71 27.58
CA HIS A 428 -9.29 -34.12 27.54
C HIS A 428 -10.46 -35.01 27.86
N ARG A 429 -10.60 -36.17 27.18
CA ARG A 429 -11.76 -37.06 27.32
C ARG A 429 -12.04 -37.45 28.78
N ASP A 430 -10.96 -37.70 29.55
CA ASP A 430 -11.08 -38.24 30.92
C ASP A 430 -10.99 -37.13 32.00
N PHE A 431 -10.61 -35.89 31.65
CA PHE A 431 -10.34 -34.82 32.63
C PHE A 431 -11.23 -33.58 32.44
N ALA A 432 -11.54 -33.16 31.21
CA ALA A 432 -12.30 -31.94 30.96
C ALA A 432 -12.99 -31.95 29.60
N SER A 433 -14.32 -31.97 29.60
CA SER A 433 -15.15 -31.90 28.39
C SER A 433 -15.50 -30.48 27.96
N SER A 434 -15.16 -29.49 28.77
CA SER A 434 -15.34 -28.06 28.50
C SER A 434 -14.16 -27.23 28.97
N PHE A 435 -14.01 -26.00 28.43
CA PHE A 435 -13.11 -25.04 29.03
C PHE A 435 -13.72 -23.62 28.92
N HIS A 436 -13.39 -22.77 29.89
CA HIS A 436 -13.92 -21.44 30.06
C HIS A 436 -12.79 -20.43 30.04
N VAL A 437 -12.88 -19.43 29.13
CA VAL A 437 -11.89 -18.36 29.03
C VAL A 437 -12.43 -17.12 29.71
N ILE A 438 -11.73 -16.65 30.72
CA ILE A 438 -12.20 -15.66 31.69
C ILE A 438 -11.15 -14.53 31.77
N THR A 439 -11.59 -13.27 31.88
CA THR A 439 -10.68 -12.19 32.24
C THR A 439 -10.47 -12.14 33.75
N GLY A 440 -9.24 -12.25 34.22
CA GLY A 440 -8.88 -12.06 35.62
C GLY A 440 -8.70 -10.58 35.99
N HIS A 441 -8.79 -9.67 35.02
CA HIS A 441 -8.76 -8.24 35.26
C HIS A 441 -10.17 -7.66 35.09
N GLU A 442 -10.83 -7.44 36.22
CA GLU A 442 -12.09 -6.72 36.25
C GLU A 442 -11.82 -5.23 36.26
N GLY A 443 -12.38 -4.51 35.30
CA GLY A 443 -12.30 -3.04 35.26
C GLY A 443 -12.88 -2.42 36.54
N ASN A 444 -12.54 -1.16 36.83
CA ASN A 444 -13.07 -0.41 37.98
C ASN A 444 -14.60 -0.33 37.92
N HIS A 445 -15.28 -1.33 38.42
CA HIS A 445 -16.73 -1.27 38.60
C HIS A 445 -17.07 -0.31 39.73
N LYS A 446 -18.10 0.50 39.54
CA LYS A 446 -18.48 1.63 40.39
C LYS A 446 -18.74 1.24 41.86
N ASN A 447 -18.76 -0.06 42.22
CA ASN A 447 -19.11 -0.56 43.57
C ASN A 447 -18.12 -1.55 44.17
N GLY A 448 -16.97 -1.82 43.53
CA GLY A 448 -15.96 -2.77 44.09
C GLY A 448 -16.39 -4.24 44.13
N VAL A 449 -17.52 -4.61 43.53
CA VAL A 449 -18.04 -5.98 43.47
C VAL A 449 -17.57 -6.65 42.21
N SER A 450 -17.02 -7.86 42.30
CA SER A 450 -16.65 -8.70 41.14
C SER A 450 -17.86 -8.98 40.27
N VAL A 451 -17.67 -8.90 38.95
CA VAL A 451 -18.70 -9.26 37.95
C VAL A 451 -18.70 -10.78 37.71
N LEU A 452 -17.60 -11.44 38.06
CA LEU A 452 -17.46 -12.89 37.89
C LEU A 452 -18.29 -13.63 38.94
N ASN A 453 -19.12 -14.55 38.48
CA ASN A 453 -19.88 -15.42 39.38
C ASN A 453 -19.01 -16.61 39.84
N TYR A 454 -18.23 -16.39 40.89
CA TYR A 454 -17.34 -17.42 41.45
C TYR A 454 -18.09 -18.63 41.98
N GLU A 455 -19.35 -18.51 42.43
CA GLU A 455 -20.17 -19.65 42.84
C GLU A 455 -20.41 -20.61 41.66
N THR A 456 -20.68 -20.07 40.48
CA THR A 456 -20.84 -20.89 39.27
C THR A 456 -19.48 -21.45 38.82
N LEU A 457 -18.44 -20.63 38.78
CA LEU A 457 -17.11 -21.05 38.34
C LEU A 457 -16.51 -22.14 39.25
N ALA A 458 -16.76 -22.09 40.52
CA ALA A 458 -16.28 -23.11 41.46
C ALA A 458 -16.92 -24.50 41.22
N LYS A 459 -18.16 -24.54 40.72
CA LYS A 459 -18.90 -25.77 40.41
C LYS A 459 -18.56 -26.34 39.01
N GLU A 460 -17.88 -25.57 38.17
CA GLU A 460 -17.51 -26.04 36.83
C GLU A 460 -16.48 -27.18 36.92
N GLU A 461 -16.79 -28.32 36.27
CA GLU A 461 -15.88 -29.46 36.14
C GLU A 461 -14.86 -29.29 34.99
N GLY A 462 -15.10 -28.33 34.09
CA GLY A 462 -14.22 -28.02 32.99
C GLY A 462 -12.98 -27.23 33.41
N THR A 463 -12.09 -27.00 32.44
CA THR A 463 -10.87 -26.19 32.63
C THR A 463 -11.19 -24.71 32.72
N LEU A 464 -10.75 -24.01 33.76
CA LEU A 464 -10.85 -22.57 33.86
C LEU A 464 -9.53 -21.90 33.42
N ILE A 465 -9.61 -20.94 32.52
CA ILE A 465 -8.44 -20.25 31.95
C ILE A 465 -8.60 -18.76 32.22
N PHE A 466 -7.78 -18.20 33.09
CA PHE A 466 -7.80 -16.79 33.41
C PHE A 466 -6.71 -16.04 32.64
N LEU A 467 -7.13 -15.16 31.76
CA LEU A 467 -6.25 -14.20 31.09
C LEU A 467 -6.13 -12.92 31.92
N MET A 468 -4.97 -12.27 31.90
CA MET A 468 -4.71 -11.01 32.63
C MET A 468 -4.90 -11.11 34.15
N GLY A 469 -4.90 -12.34 34.70
CA GLY A 469 -5.26 -12.60 36.10
C GLY A 469 -4.10 -12.61 37.07
N LEU A 470 -2.81 -12.53 36.66
CA LEU A 470 -1.68 -12.77 37.56
C LEU A 470 -1.66 -11.84 38.78
N LYS A 471 -1.93 -10.55 38.62
CA LYS A 471 -2.00 -9.58 39.74
C LYS A 471 -3.17 -9.86 40.70
N ASN A 472 -4.22 -10.49 40.19
CA ASN A 472 -5.43 -10.81 40.95
C ASN A 472 -5.47 -12.29 41.38
N LEU A 473 -4.39 -13.03 41.14
CA LEU A 473 -4.31 -14.46 41.43
C LEU A 473 -4.70 -14.82 42.86
N PRO A 474 -4.24 -14.09 43.92
CA PRO A 474 -4.68 -14.41 45.29
C PRO A 474 -6.19 -14.33 45.46
N ASN A 475 -6.85 -13.29 44.91
CA ASN A 475 -8.31 -13.15 44.99
C ASN A 475 -9.05 -14.22 44.18
N ILE A 476 -8.55 -14.57 42.99
CA ILE A 476 -9.12 -15.63 42.15
C ILE A 476 -9.12 -16.97 42.92
N VAL A 477 -7.97 -17.31 43.49
CA VAL A 477 -7.79 -18.55 44.26
C VAL A 477 -8.70 -18.57 45.48
N THR A 478 -8.67 -17.53 46.32
CA THR A 478 -9.51 -17.42 47.53
C THR A 478 -10.98 -17.53 47.17
N SER A 479 -11.43 -16.78 46.16
CA SER A 479 -12.85 -16.80 45.72
C SER A 479 -13.30 -18.18 45.22
N LEU A 480 -12.45 -18.91 44.49
CA LEU A 480 -12.78 -20.25 44.03
C LEU A 480 -12.91 -21.21 45.19
N ILE A 481 -11.98 -21.20 46.18
CA ILE A 481 -12.00 -22.05 47.36
C ILE A 481 -13.20 -21.72 48.26
N GLU A 482 -13.45 -20.47 48.57
CA GLU A 482 -14.56 -20.03 49.41
C GLU A 482 -15.93 -20.40 48.82
N ASN A 483 -16.02 -20.50 47.48
CA ASN A 483 -17.23 -20.93 46.78
C ASN A 483 -17.28 -22.46 46.51
N GLY A 484 -16.35 -23.24 47.09
CA GLY A 484 -16.45 -24.68 47.15
C GLY A 484 -15.60 -25.47 46.14
N LYS A 485 -14.69 -24.83 45.42
CA LYS A 485 -13.72 -25.57 44.59
C LYS A 485 -12.67 -26.23 45.50
N ASP A 486 -12.33 -27.50 45.23
CA ASP A 486 -11.35 -28.23 45.99
C ASP A 486 -10.00 -27.53 46.03
N PRO A 487 -9.44 -27.21 47.23
CA PRO A 487 -8.10 -26.64 47.37
C PRO A 487 -6.98 -27.49 46.72
N ALA A 488 -7.19 -28.79 46.55
CA ALA A 488 -6.25 -29.69 45.88
C ALA A 488 -6.33 -29.63 44.35
N THR A 489 -7.29 -28.88 43.78
CA THR A 489 -7.40 -28.73 42.30
C THR A 489 -6.10 -28.24 41.71
N PRO A 490 -5.52 -28.92 40.69
CA PRO A 490 -4.29 -28.53 40.05
C PRO A 490 -4.40 -27.14 39.34
N VAL A 491 -3.32 -26.36 39.46
CA VAL A 491 -3.20 -25.02 38.81
C VAL A 491 -1.85 -24.89 38.14
N GLY A 492 -1.88 -24.34 36.94
CA GLY A 492 -0.68 -23.93 36.20
C GLY A 492 -0.69 -22.44 35.93
N VAL A 493 0.42 -21.74 36.18
CA VAL A 493 0.64 -20.35 35.78
C VAL A 493 1.74 -20.30 34.73
N LEU A 494 1.38 -19.85 33.52
CA LEU A 494 2.14 -20.01 32.31
C LEU A 494 2.57 -18.62 31.80
N GLN A 495 3.87 -18.31 31.95
CA GLN A 495 4.44 -17.03 31.58
C GLN A 495 5.05 -17.11 30.16
N GLU A 496 4.85 -16.07 29.34
CA GLU A 496 5.46 -15.89 28.01
C GLU A 496 5.45 -17.16 27.16
N GLY A 497 4.32 -17.90 27.19
CA GLY A 497 4.20 -19.15 26.45
C GLY A 497 4.41 -19.01 24.96
N THR A 498 4.82 -20.11 24.32
CA THR A 498 5.21 -20.21 22.91
C THR A 498 6.53 -19.49 22.53
N THR A 499 7.24 -18.96 23.50
CA THR A 499 8.55 -18.32 23.29
C THR A 499 9.65 -19.06 24.06
N ALA A 500 10.92 -18.82 23.74
CA ALA A 500 12.02 -19.36 24.53
C ALA A 500 12.07 -18.84 25.97
N ARG A 501 11.37 -17.73 26.26
CA ARG A 501 11.23 -17.21 27.64
C ARG A 501 10.08 -17.85 28.42
N GLN A 502 9.45 -18.88 27.85
CA GLN A 502 8.37 -19.63 28.50
C GLN A 502 8.79 -20.16 29.87
N ARG A 503 8.00 -19.86 30.90
CA ARG A 503 8.16 -20.39 32.24
C ARG A 503 6.82 -20.91 32.74
N VAL A 504 6.86 -21.98 33.53
CA VAL A 504 5.65 -22.66 34.02
C VAL A 504 5.81 -22.93 35.50
N ALA A 505 4.88 -22.41 36.30
CA ALA A 505 4.72 -22.78 37.70
C ALA A 505 3.47 -23.64 37.84
N THR A 506 3.59 -24.79 38.52
CA THR A 506 2.48 -25.70 38.79
C THR A 506 2.36 -25.95 40.28
N GLY A 507 1.13 -26.06 40.75
CA GLY A 507 0.75 -26.35 42.13
C GLY A 507 -0.71 -26.70 42.21
N THR A 508 -1.31 -26.44 43.36
CA THR A 508 -2.73 -26.57 43.61
C THR A 508 -3.34 -25.22 43.96
N LEU A 509 -4.65 -25.09 44.02
CA LEU A 509 -5.29 -23.85 44.49
C LEU A 509 -4.79 -23.45 45.90
N ALA A 510 -4.40 -24.42 46.75
CA ALA A 510 -3.93 -24.12 48.09
C ALA A 510 -2.57 -23.43 48.13
N ASP A 511 -1.66 -23.71 47.18
CA ASP A 511 -0.26 -23.28 47.25
C ASP A 511 0.25 -22.49 46.05
N ILE A 512 -0.51 -22.38 44.98
CA ILE A 512 -0.04 -21.75 43.70
C ILE A 512 0.43 -20.32 43.88
N VAL A 513 -0.14 -19.54 44.80
CA VAL A 513 0.26 -18.15 45.04
C VAL A 513 1.70 -18.11 45.54
N GLU A 514 2.04 -18.95 46.53
CA GLU A 514 3.40 -19.04 47.07
C GLU A 514 4.39 -19.59 46.02
N VAL A 515 3.93 -20.57 45.22
CA VAL A 515 4.75 -21.13 44.14
C VAL A 515 5.09 -20.05 43.09
N VAL A 516 4.13 -19.24 42.65
CA VAL A 516 4.32 -18.15 41.70
C VAL A 516 5.30 -17.10 42.24
N GLU A 517 5.21 -16.73 43.48
CA GLU A 517 6.13 -15.80 44.13
C GLU A 517 7.55 -16.37 44.23
N ARG A 518 7.70 -17.61 44.69
CA ARG A 518 8.99 -18.32 44.78
C ARG A 518 9.66 -18.47 43.40
N GLU A 519 8.89 -18.86 42.39
CA GLU A 519 9.37 -19.05 41.03
C GLU A 519 9.62 -17.70 40.30
N GLY A 520 9.13 -16.58 40.87
CA GLY A 520 9.27 -15.23 40.27
C GLY A 520 8.58 -15.06 38.91
N ILE A 521 7.41 -15.68 38.77
CA ILE A 521 6.58 -15.57 37.54
C ILE A 521 6.07 -14.13 37.37
N ARG A 522 6.11 -13.64 36.15
CA ARG A 522 5.74 -12.27 35.80
C ARG A 522 4.75 -12.21 34.63
N THR A 523 4.17 -11.04 34.41
CA THR A 523 3.30 -10.77 33.24
C THR A 523 4.15 -10.61 32.00
N PRO A 524 3.66 -11.03 30.82
CA PRO A 524 2.33 -11.63 30.57
C PRO A 524 2.27 -13.11 31.01
N ALA A 525 1.19 -13.49 31.69
CA ALA A 525 0.97 -14.87 32.14
C ALA A 525 -0.52 -15.24 32.09
N ILE A 526 -0.77 -16.55 31.98
CA ILE A 526 -2.10 -17.18 31.95
C ILE A 526 -2.20 -18.15 33.11
N THR A 527 -3.34 -18.16 33.79
CA THR A 527 -3.61 -19.14 34.84
C THR A 527 -4.60 -20.19 34.33
N VAL A 528 -4.24 -21.45 34.44
CA VAL A 528 -5.08 -22.62 34.08
C VAL A 528 -5.41 -23.39 35.36
N VAL A 529 -6.70 -23.60 35.62
CA VAL A 529 -7.20 -24.35 36.81
C VAL A 529 -7.98 -25.55 36.32
N GLY A 530 -7.60 -26.73 36.79
CA GLY A 530 -8.27 -27.99 36.47
C GLY A 530 -7.31 -29.17 36.34
N ASP A 531 -7.86 -30.37 36.35
CA ASP A 531 -7.10 -31.63 36.39
C ASP A 531 -6.18 -31.85 35.17
N VAL A 532 -6.49 -31.20 34.02
CA VAL A 532 -5.66 -31.25 32.83
C VAL A 532 -4.22 -30.75 33.06
N VAL A 533 -4.00 -29.93 34.10
CA VAL A 533 -2.66 -29.42 34.46
C VAL A 533 -1.70 -30.54 34.82
N SER A 534 -2.21 -31.64 35.44
CA SER A 534 -1.41 -32.82 35.80
C SER A 534 -0.81 -33.52 34.58
N LEU A 535 -1.42 -33.40 33.41
CA LEU A 535 -0.95 -34.03 32.18
C LEU A 535 0.37 -33.45 31.68
N ARG A 536 0.75 -32.26 32.12
CA ARG A 536 2.03 -31.63 31.76
C ARG A 536 3.22 -32.56 32.02
N GLN A 537 3.22 -33.31 33.08
CA GLN A 537 4.32 -34.23 33.42
C GLN A 537 4.66 -35.22 32.29
N VAL A 538 3.67 -35.53 31.45
CA VAL A 538 3.80 -36.49 30.35
C VAL A 538 3.84 -35.82 28.98
N LEU A 539 3.17 -34.63 28.83
CA LEU A 539 2.92 -34.01 27.56
C LEU A 539 3.79 -32.77 27.30
N ASP A 540 4.76 -32.42 28.13
CA ASP A 540 5.65 -31.29 27.91
C ASP A 540 6.64 -31.59 26.78
N TRP A 541 6.20 -31.31 25.54
CA TRP A 541 7.01 -31.54 24.33
C TRP A 541 7.95 -30.38 24.03
N TYR A 542 7.52 -29.13 24.32
CA TYR A 542 8.27 -27.93 24.01
C TYR A 542 9.44 -27.68 24.96
N GLY A 543 9.21 -27.91 26.28
CA GLY A 543 10.23 -27.79 27.32
C GLY A 543 11.39 -28.78 27.16
N HIS A 544 11.17 -29.89 26.46
CA HIS A 544 12.19 -30.94 26.20
C HIS A 544 13.05 -30.69 24.94
N LYS A 545 12.77 -29.64 24.17
CA LYS A 545 13.63 -29.30 23.01
C LYS A 545 15.04 -28.94 23.49
N PRO A 546 16.10 -29.28 22.71
CA PRO A 546 17.50 -29.10 23.13
C PRO A 546 17.89 -27.66 23.48
N LEU A 547 17.32 -26.70 22.76
CA LEU A 547 17.58 -25.28 22.96
C LEU A 547 16.45 -24.52 23.65
N SER A 548 15.49 -25.22 24.25
CA SER A 548 14.41 -24.58 25.02
C SER A 548 14.98 -23.67 26.11
N GLY A 549 14.44 -22.46 26.19
CA GLY A 549 14.92 -21.45 27.15
C GLY A 549 16.21 -20.72 26.74
N LYS A 550 16.70 -20.90 25.52
CA LYS A 550 17.90 -20.22 25.01
C LYS A 550 17.53 -19.13 24.01
N SER A 551 18.12 -17.94 24.16
CA SER A 551 18.10 -16.88 23.15
C SER A 551 19.44 -16.87 22.43
N VAL A 552 19.44 -16.98 21.11
CA VAL A 552 20.62 -17.03 20.26
C VAL A 552 20.64 -15.87 19.31
N LEU A 553 21.65 -14.99 19.42
CA LEU A 553 21.87 -13.93 18.46
C LEU A 553 22.56 -14.49 17.22
N VAL A 554 21.86 -14.44 16.08
CA VAL A 554 22.38 -14.89 14.77
C VAL A 554 22.82 -13.68 13.97
N THR A 555 24.12 -13.60 13.66
CA THR A 555 24.69 -12.50 12.88
C THR A 555 25.36 -13.02 11.61
N GLY A 556 25.40 -12.20 10.58
CA GLY A 556 26.04 -12.55 9.30
C GLY A 556 25.39 -11.86 8.11
N THR A 557 25.49 -12.46 6.94
CA THR A 557 24.71 -12.04 5.78
C THR A 557 23.26 -12.47 5.92
N THR A 558 22.34 -11.82 5.23
CA THR A 558 20.92 -12.15 5.23
C THR A 558 20.70 -13.65 4.90
N SER A 559 21.35 -14.16 3.87
CA SER A 559 21.27 -15.57 3.47
C SER A 559 21.74 -16.55 4.56
N MET A 560 22.78 -16.20 5.34
CA MET A 560 23.23 -17.03 6.46
C MET A 560 22.23 -17.02 7.62
N VAL A 561 21.71 -15.83 7.94
CA VAL A 561 20.73 -15.64 9.01
C VAL A 561 19.45 -16.41 8.69
N ASP A 562 18.94 -16.28 7.46
CA ASP A 562 17.70 -16.93 6.99
C ASP A 562 17.83 -18.47 6.97
N ARG A 563 19.02 -18.99 6.77
CA ARG A 563 19.27 -20.43 6.79
C ARG A 563 19.42 -21.00 8.21
N LEU A 564 20.07 -20.27 9.12
CA LEU A 564 20.39 -20.77 10.46
C LEU A 564 19.25 -20.56 11.46
N SER A 565 18.53 -19.42 11.37
CA SER A 565 17.48 -19.07 12.32
C SER A 565 16.33 -20.07 12.38
N PRO A 566 15.82 -20.63 11.27
CA PRO A 566 14.78 -21.66 11.33
C PRO A 566 15.25 -22.93 12.07
N ILE A 567 16.49 -23.38 11.83
CA ILE A 567 17.05 -24.56 12.48
C ILE A 567 17.11 -24.38 14.02
N LEU A 568 17.55 -23.20 14.46
CA LEU A 568 17.61 -22.88 15.88
C LEU A 568 16.21 -22.82 16.52
N LYS A 569 15.22 -22.30 15.80
CA LYS A 569 13.82 -22.25 16.24
C LYS A 569 13.21 -23.65 16.32
N GLU A 570 13.47 -24.52 15.34
CA GLU A 570 13.03 -25.91 15.39
C GLU A 570 13.54 -26.63 16.64
N GLU A 571 14.77 -26.33 17.09
CA GLU A 571 15.36 -26.85 18.32
C GLU A 571 14.89 -26.15 19.61
N GLY A 572 13.99 -25.16 19.49
CA GLY A 572 13.35 -24.46 20.62
C GLY A 572 14.03 -23.18 21.07
N ALA A 573 15.03 -22.67 20.35
CA ALA A 573 15.66 -21.40 20.67
C ALA A 573 14.82 -20.20 20.19
N GLU A 574 14.97 -19.06 20.88
CA GLU A 574 14.63 -17.75 20.31
C GLU A 574 15.82 -17.28 19.44
N ALA A 575 15.67 -17.33 18.13
CA ALA A 575 16.68 -16.83 17.20
C ALA A 575 16.46 -15.33 16.97
N ILE A 576 17.38 -14.50 17.47
CA ILE A 576 17.41 -13.07 17.26
C ILE A 576 18.24 -12.79 16.02
N SER A 577 17.59 -12.57 14.90
CA SER A 577 18.23 -12.37 13.60
C SER A 577 18.73 -10.92 13.46
N PHE A 578 20.04 -10.76 13.19
CA PHE A 578 20.64 -9.45 12.99
C PHE A 578 21.66 -9.49 11.86
N SER A 579 21.24 -9.17 10.64
CA SER A 579 22.13 -9.12 9.48
C SER A 579 23.00 -7.87 9.54
N LEU A 580 24.31 -8.07 9.77
CA LEU A 580 25.31 -7.01 9.86
C LEU A 580 26.08 -6.80 8.54
N ILE A 581 25.97 -7.73 7.61
CA ILE A 581 26.71 -7.73 6.36
C ILE A 581 25.71 -7.80 5.21
N ARG A 582 25.73 -6.77 4.36
CA ARG A 582 25.00 -6.74 3.11
C ARG A 582 25.98 -6.97 1.97
N THR A 583 25.71 -7.94 1.11
CA THR A 583 26.40 -8.09 -0.16
C THR A 583 25.67 -7.24 -1.20
N GLU A 584 26.40 -6.35 -1.86
CA GLU A 584 25.86 -5.56 -2.96
C GLU A 584 26.48 -6.04 -4.27
N ARG A 585 25.62 -6.18 -5.28
CA ARG A 585 26.07 -6.47 -6.63
C ARG A 585 26.76 -5.24 -7.19
N MET A 586 28.00 -5.40 -7.62
CA MET A 586 28.71 -4.39 -8.39
C MET A 586 28.54 -4.68 -9.89
N ARG A 587 28.14 -3.70 -10.64
CA ARG A 587 28.10 -3.78 -12.10
C ARG A 587 29.53 -3.64 -12.64
N LEU A 588 30.06 -4.71 -13.22
CA LEU A 588 31.40 -4.74 -13.75
C LEU A 588 31.33 -4.75 -15.29
N PRO A 589 31.83 -3.69 -15.97
CA PRO A 589 31.90 -3.67 -17.44
C PRO A 589 32.66 -4.85 -18.03
N GLU A 590 33.61 -5.41 -17.28
CA GLU A 590 34.38 -6.60 -17.64
C GLU A 590 33.51 -7.84 -17.70
N LEU A 591 32.53 -8.00 -16.80
CA LEU A 591 31.59 -9.12 -16.84
C LEU A 591 30.63 -8.97 -18.04
N ASP A 592 30.14 -7.77 -18.30
CA ASP A 592 29.33 -7.47 -19.49
C ASP A 592 30.05 -7.84 -20.78
N LEU A 593 31.35 -7.53 -20.86
CA LEU A 593 32.19 -7.87 -22.00
C LEU A 593 32.41 -9.38 -22.11
N ALA A 594 32.75 -10.04 -20.99
CA ALA A 594 32.96 -11.50 -20.96
C ALA A 594 31.70 -12.26 -21.38
N LEU A 595 30.52 -11.80 -20.91
CA LEU A 595 29.23 -12.38 -21.30
C LEU A 595 28.89 -12.19 -22.76
N LYS A 596 29.23 -11.03 -23.35
CA LYS A 596 29.05 -10.78 -24.80
C LYS A 596 29.96 -11.70 -25.64
N GLU A 597 31.13 -11.99 -25.13
CA GLU A 597 32.15 -12.82 -25.77
C GLU A 597 32.22 -14.22 -25.14
N ILE A 598 31.12 -14.73 -24.61
CA ILE A 598 31.05 -15.97 -23.83
C ILE A 598 31.59 -17.20 -24.58
N ASP A 599 31.47 -17.21 -25.90
CA ASP A 599 32.01 -18.28 -26.80
C ASP A 599 33.52 -18.45 -26.72
N LYS A 600 34.26 -17.47 -26.15
CA LYS A 600 35.71 -17.56 -25.98
C LYS A 600 36.14 -18.40 -24.77
N TYR A 601 35.22 -18.71 -23.88
CA TYR A 601 35.49 -19.42 -22.65
C TYR A 601 35.06 -20.87 -22.73
N ASN A 602 35.88 -21.76 -22.16
CA ASN A 602 35.62 -23.18 -22.06
C ASN A 602 35.17 -23.60 -20.67
N TRP A 603 35.54 -22.79 -19.67
CA TRP A 603 35.17 -22.99 -18.28
C TRP A 603 34.66 -21.72 -17.63
N ILE A 604 33.67 -21.88 -16.75
CA ILE A 604 33.27 -20.87 -15.79
C ILE A 604 33.50 -21.41 -14.37
N VAL A 605 34.20 -20.67 -13.54
CA VAL A 605 34.54 -21.04 -12.17
C VAL A 605 33.84 -20.09 -11.20
N PHE A 606 33.01 -20.63 -10.33
CA PHE A 606 32.33 -19.88 -9.27
C PHE A 606 32.98 -20.16 -7.91
N THR A 607 33.38 -19.13 -7.22
CA THR A 607 33.96 -19.20 -5.86
C THR A 607 32.96 -18.98 -4.75
N SER A 608 31.71 -18.58 -5.06
CA SER A 608 30.63 -18.37 -4.09
C SER A 608 29.25 -18.51 -4.72
N ALA A 609 28.24 -18.83 -3.91
CA ALA A 609 26.84 -18.86 -4.34
C ALA A 609 26.38 -17.49 -4.86
N ASN A 610 26.78 -16.39 -4.18
CA ASN A 610 26.45 -15.04 -4.64
C ASN A 610 27.03 -14.73 -6.03
N GLY A 611 28.21 -15.27 -6.35
CA GLY A 611 28.79 -15.14 -7.68
C GLY A 611 27.96 -15.84 -8.76
N VAL A 612 27.32 -16.96 -8.44
CA VAL A 612 26.37 -17.64 -9.32
C VAL A 612 25.16 -16.76 -9.57
N GLU A 613 24.52 -16.27 -8.50
CA GLU A 613 23.34 -15.41 -8.61
C GLU A 613 23.62 -14.15 -9.44
N CYS A 614 24.70 -13.42 -9.12
CA CYS A 614 25.09 -12.23 -9.87
C CYS A 614 25.33 -12.49 -11.35
N PHE A 615 25.92 -13.65 -11.70
CA PHE A 615 26.17 -14.03 -13.08
C PHE A 615 24.87 -14.24 -13.86
N PHE A 616 23.91 -14.97 -13.30
CA PHE A 616 22.63 -15.21 -13.96
C PHE A 616 21.74 -13.97 -14.02
N GLU A 617 21.77 -13.12 -13.01
CA GLU A 617 21.11 -11.81 -13.04
C GLU A 617 21.67 -10.93 -14.18
N GLU A 618 23.02 -10.88 -14.36
CA GLU A 618 23.64 -10.12 -15.43
C GLU A 618 23.25 -10.68 -16.80
N MET A 619 23.23 -12.01 -16.96
CA MET A 619 22.75 -12.65 -18.19
C MET A 619 21.31 -12.22 -18.52
N GLN A 620 20.41 -12.16 -17.53
CA GLN A 620 19.04 -11.72 -17.73
C GLN A 620 18.96 -10.24 -18.16
N GLU A 621 19.73 -9.37 -17.52
CA GLU A 621 19.75 -7.93 -17.86
C GLU A 621 20.21 -7.68 -19.30
N ILE A 622 21.25 -8.39 -19.77
CA ILE A 622 21.74 -8.27 -21.14
C ILE A 622 20.99 -9.19 -22.13
N ARG A 623 19.93 -9.89 -21.66
CA ARG A 623 19.10 -10.81 -22.45
C ARG A 623 19.88 -11.96 -23.12
N LYS A 624 20.89 -12.48 -22.44
CA LYS A 624 21.57 -13.74 -22.82
C LYS A 624 20.79 -14.93 -22.32
N ASP A 625 20.77 -16.01 -23.14
CA ASP A 625 20.04 -17.22 -22.83
C ASP A 625 21.00 -18.29 -22.24
N ILE A 626 20.48 -19.13 -21.35
CA ILE A 626 21.24 -20.26 -20.76
C ILE A 626 21.77 -21.21 -21.84
N ARG A 627 21.13 -21.31 -22.98
CA ARG A 627 21.55 -22.09 -24.13
C ARG A 627 22.88 -21.61 -24.73
N ASP A 628 23.23 -20.34 -24.54
CA ASP A 628 24.52 -19.79 -24.97
C ASP A 628 25.70 -20.39 -24.17
N LEU A 629 25.40 -21.04 -23.02
CA LEU A 629 26.36 -21.68 -22.15
C LEU A 629 26.56 -23.19 -22.46
N ALA A 630 25.90 -23.75 -23.46
CA ALA A 630 25.87 -25.20 -23.72
C ALA A 630 27.26 -25.83 -24.02
N HIS A 631 28.25 -25.04 -24.42
CA HIS A 631 29.62 -25.47 -24.69
C HIS A 631 30.58 -25.35 -23.50
N ILE A 632 30.10 -24.76 -22.38
CA ILE A 632 30.89 -24.38 -21.21
C ILE A 632 30.83 -25.47 -20.15
N ARG A 633 31.96 -25.76 -19.52
CA ARG A 633 32.06 -26.58 -18.32
C ARG A 633 32.09 -25.70 -17.08
N PHE A 634 31.45 -26.19 -16.04
CA PHE A 634 31.26 -25.42 -14.80
C PHE A 634 32.05 -26.04 -13.65
N ALA A 635 32.80 -25.20 -12.94
CA ALA A 635 33.47 -25.60 -11.73
C ALA A 635 33.05 -24.74 -10.55
N VAL A 636 32.84 -25.35 -9.39
CA VAL A 636 32.35 -24.69 -8.16
C VAL A 636 33.23 -25.08 -6.97
N ILE A 637 33.43 -24.11 -6.05
CA ILE A 637 34.35 -24.31 -4.92
C ILE A 637 33.83 -25.26 -3.84
N GLY A 638 32.52 -25.40 -3.72
CA GLY A 638 31.90 -26.20 -2.64
C GLY A 638 30.42 -26.43 -2.82
N ASP A 639 29.81 -27.18 -1.90
CA ASP A 639 28.42 -27.64 -2.00
C ASP A 639 27.39 -26.50 -2.03
N GLY A 640 27.60 -25.38 -1.32
CA GLY A 640 26.70 -24.25 -1.36
C GLY A 640 26.67 -23.57 -2.73
N THR A 641 27.83 -23.46 -3.39
CA THR A 641 27.95 -22.92 -4.74
C THR A 641 27.38 -23.88 -5.77
N ARG A 642 27.60 -25.21 -5.55
CA ARG A 642 27.00 -26.26 -6.39
C ARG A 642 25.49 -26.17 -6.38
N LYS A 643 24.87 -26.07 -5.19
CA LYS A 643 23.44 -26.00 -5.08
C LYS A 643 22.87 -24.74 -5.77
N ALA A 644 23.51 -23.59 -5.61
CA ALA A 644 23.10 -22.36 -6.30
C ALA A 644 23.10 -22.55 -7.83
N LEU A 645 24.12 -23.24 -8.39
CA LEU A 645 24.18 -23.51 -9.81
C LEU A 645 23.09 -24.51 -10.26
N GLU A 646 22.84 -25.56 -9.46
CA GLU A 646 21.79 -26.55 -9.70
C GLU A 646 20.37 -25.91 -9.66
N ASP A 647 20.16 -24.91 -8.81
CA ASP A 647 18.90 -24.15 -8.74
C ASP A 647 18.61 -23.37 -10.04
N HIS A 648 19.65 -23.02 -10.81
CA HIS A 648 19.54 -22.48 -12.17
C HIS A 648 19.48 -23.58 -13.28
N GLY A 649 19.41 -24.85 -12.90
CA GLY A 649 19.28 -25.99 -13.82
C GLY A 649 20.56 -26.44 -14.48
N ILE A 650 21.73 -26.06 -13.97
CA ILE A 650 23.05 -26.47 -14.48
C ILE A 650 23.77 -27.32 -13.44
N PHE A 651 24.28 -28.48 -13.87
CA PHE A 651 25.13 -29.33 -13.03
C PHE A 651 26.61 -28.96 -13.23
N CYS A 652 27.38 -28.92 -12.13
CA CYS A 652 28.80 -28.64 -12.24
C CYS A 652 29.57 -29.88 -12.75
N ASP A 653 30.58 -29.62 -13.56
CA ASP A 653 31.49 -30.65 -14.08
C ASP A 653 32.63 -30.97 -13.12
N PHE A 654 32.93 -29.99 -12.21
CA PHE A 654 34.04 -30.13 -11.28
C PHE A 654 33.76 -29.46 -9.94
N ILE A 655 34.13 -30.18 -8.86
CA ILE A 655 34.14 -29.70 -7.48
C ILE A 655 35.39 -30.25 -6.76
N PRO A 656 36.20 -29.42 -6.08
CA PRO A 656 37.40 -29.92 -5.38
C PRO A 656 37.01 -30.63 -4.07
N THR A 657 37.91 -31.42 -3.54
CA THR A 657 37.74 -32.11 -2.25
C THR A 657 37.97 -31.23 -1.03
N ALA A 658 38.69 -30.11 -1.23
CA ALA A 658 38.90 -29.06 -0.20
C ALA A 658 38.45 -27.72 -0.74
N TYR A 659 37.77 -26.93 0.13
CA TYR A 659 37.00 -25.74 -0.25
C TYR A 659 37.79 -24.44 -0.13
N SER A 660 39.05 -24.41 -0.65
CA SER A 660 39.81 -23.15 -0.77
C SER A 660 40.07 -22.79 -2.22
N SER A 661 40.25 -21.48 -2.51
CA SER A 661 40.56 -21.03 -3.86
C SER A 661 41.88 -21.61 -4.38
N LYS A 662 42.83 -21.88 -3.49
CA LYS A 662 44.13 -22.52 -3.83
C LYS A 662 43.93 -23.99 -4.20
N ASP A 663 43.22 -24.75 -3.36
CA ASP A 663 42.92 -26.15 -3.63
C ASP A 663 42.14 -26.34 -4.92
N MET A 664 41.18 -25.43 -5.17
CA MET A 664 40.42 -25.36 -6.41
C MET A 664 41.34 -25.20 -7.61
N ALA A 665 42.25 -24.20 -7.58
CA ALA A 665 43.16 -23.93 -8.67
C ALA A 665 44.09 -25.12 -8.93
N GLU A 666 44.71 -25.70 -7.88
CA GLU A 666 45.61 -26.84 -8.00
C GLU A 666 44.90 -28.09 -8.55
N ALA A 667 43.68 -28.36 -8.09
CA ALA A 667 42.89 -29.50 -8.51
C ALA A 667 42.34 -29.37 -9.95
N MET A 668 42.10 -28.15 -10.43
CA MET A 668 41.65 -27.92 -11.81
C MET A 668 42.71 -28.02 -12.88
N VAL A 669 44.00 -27.80 -12.56
CA VAL A 669 45.11 -27.81 -13.54
C VAL A 669 45.10 -29.02 -14.44
N PRO A 670 44.88 -30.28 -13.95
CA PRO A 670 44.86 -31.48 -14.82
C PRO A 670 43.64 -31.54 -15.76
N HIS A 671 42.58 -30.75 -15.49
CA HIS A 671 41.32 -30.79 -16.23
C HIS A 671 41.21 -29.69 -17.30
N ILE A 672 42.13 -28.71 -17.29
CA ILE A 672 42.12 -27.56 -18.21
C ILE A 672 43.16 -27.80 -19.31
N GLY A 673 42.74 -27.78 -20.57
CA GLY A 673 43.62 -27.85 -21.74
C GLY A 673 44.47 -26.59 -21.90
N LYS A 674 45.65 -26.70 -22.55
CA LYS A 674 46.60 -25.60 -22.71
C LYS A 674 46.02 -24.38 -23.45
N ASP A 675 45.05 -24.66 -24.35
CA ASP A 675 44.42 -23.61 -25.19
C ASP A 675 43.02 -23.26 -24.71
N GLU A 676 42.60 -23.71 -23.51
CA GLU A 676 41.29 -23.42 -22.93
C GLU A 676 41.31 -22.13 -22.09
N SER A 677 40.27 -21.34 -22.23
CA SER A 677 40.06 -20.08 -21.49
C SER A 677 39.09 -20.28 -20.33
N VAL A 678 39.42 -19.71 -19.20
CA VAL A 678 38.64 -19.82 -17.94
C VAL A 678 38.11 -18.44 -17.55
N LEU A 679 36.81 -18.35 -17.33
CA LEU A 679 36.17 -17.19 -16.69
C LEU A 679 36.05 -17.46 -15.19
N LEU A 680 36.77 -16.69 -14.38
CA LEU A 680 36.76 -16.80 -12.92
C LEU A 680 35.86 -15.70 -12.31
N LEU A 681 34.82 -16.12 -11.61
CA LEU A 681 33.91 -15.22 -10.90
C LEU A 681 34.20 -15.31 -9.40
N ARG A 682 34.64 -14.19 -8.82
CA ARG A 682 34.94 -14.05 -7.40
C ARG A 682 34.48 -12.68 -6.88
N ALA A 683 34.28 -12.58 -5.56
CA ALA A 683 34.07 -11.29 -4.90
C ALA A 683 35.37 -10.45 -4.98
N GLU A 684 35.22 -9.14 -5.07
CA GLU A 684 36.30 -8.19 -4.86
C GLU A 684 36.59 -8.10 -3.37
N GLU A 685 37.87 -8.12 -2.97
CA GLU A 685 38.27 -8.03 -1.56
C GLU A 685 38.29 -6.58 -1.08
#